data_971172aa7b5017ec828b91a132b948c7
#
_entry.id   971172aa7b5017ec828b91a132b948c7
#
_cell.length_a   1.000
_cell.length_b   1.000
_cell.length_c   1.000
_cell.angle_alpha   90.00
_cell.angle_beta   90.00
_cell.angle_gamma   90.00
#
_symmetry.space_group_name_H-M   'P 1'
#
loop_
_entity.id
_entity.type
_entity.pdbx_description
1 polymer ?
#
loop_
_entity_poly.entity_id
_entity_poly.type
_entity_poly.pdbx_seq_one_letter_code
_entity_poly.pdbx_strand_id
1 'polypeptide(L)'
;MKRLLLVLVVYALCACTSTENVVLDNGSLRLTFDRTTASLVSMIDLETGYEYLETTAAPQRLWSIVLLNKGDKIAEPTEVRVQKVSRHEAKLSWRGNDAFRLVARVRLDKEKPLSYWSVEMSDYDGAKVQELVFPHLTNIKAFTNEEIVLSDWTGALYKNPRASQTSISLFKRNHKHQAMQLSAIYGDEPSGIYIATNDAEGYGKNFQVEFRDALTDYKMINIPEVASDKHSYKPPYEFILGALHGNWYDAALIYREWALQQEWVKNNRLHSGKMNKWLPETDIWMWNRGYSSNVLPEAEDLKAYLGDCNVSVLWHWWHNGPYDDAFPDYLPPREGRESFVKAVAKAREKGINMTPYMNSFQWGGATKSFREKGVERYVARKADGSNLAHIYNKFTENPLVPVCITQEFWRETYSGLCDTVINSYGCSGVYMDQTCNNYLCYNPDHGHTVGGGNYWVKSHLKMIERIREKTAENNPILTGEGSGEEWMAHLDGYLTLEGSRERMRGAKASEIVPLFNAVYHGYAICFGNLSGLTYPPYDDCWPKKYRSPNTETLLPEKYNTQMRMEQARTFVWGSQPMISNYHPFVRKGRPTEMRYLAELVAKRKQYKEYLQYGTMMRPPKMKDDYAEEIDCVQMTIYSYKTEGTNIFPFKKVVPMLYSSAWRNKENNILLAFTNISEEAKRLSFTIDLDEMGLNDHYTLYIDGVAQEGTPQSSYEVAIDGCAAKIFEFQNNKR
;
A
#
# COMPACT_ATOMS: atom_id res chain seq x y z
N MET A 1 -68.14 48.87 -42.17
CA MET A 1 -67.51 48.67 -40.88
C MET A 1 -67.25 47.17 -40.67
N LYS A 2 -66.03 46.71 -40.93
CA LYS A 2 -65.62 45.29 -40.77
C LYS A 2 -64.85 45.21 -39.47
N ARG A 3 -65.34 44.44 -38.53
CA ARG A 3 -64.61 44.11 -37.29
C ARG A 3 -63.64 42.94 -37.59
N LEU A 4 -62.38 43.18 -37.36
CA LEU A 4 -61.32 42.17 -37.41
C LEU A 4 -61.28 41.47 -36.06
N LEU A 5 -61.46 40.13 -36.04
CA LEU A 5 -61.31 39.30 -34.86
C LEU A 5 -59.86 38.84 -34.86
N LEU A 6 -59.09 39.25 -33.84
CA LEU A 6 -57.71 38.80 -33.61
C LEU A 6 -57.79 37.54 -32.76
N VAL A 7 -57.41 36.37 -33.31
CA VAL A 7 -57.31 35.12 -32.57
C VAL A 7 -55.86 35.03 -32.09
N LEU A 8 -55.63 35.17 -30.77
CA LEU A 8 -54.35 34.87 -30.10
C LEU A 8 -54.23 33.38 -29.90
N VAL A 9 -53.34 32.74 -30.66
CA VAL A 9 -52.95 31.36 -30.41
C VAL A 9 -51.83 31.36 -29.36
N VAL A 10 -52.16 31.02 -28.12
CA VAL A 10 -51.19 30.77 -27.05
C VAL A 10 -50.59 29.38 -27.25
N TYR A 11 -49.37 29.26 -27.75
CA TYR A 11 -48.60 28.04 -27.70
C TYR A 11 -48.16 27.78 -26.24
N ALA A 12 -48.90 26.95 -25.55
CA ALA A 12 -48.45 26.34 -24.32
C ALA A 12 -47.36 25.30 -24.67
N LEU A 13 -46.10 25.67 -24.53
CA LEU A 13 -45.01 24.71 -24.49
C LEU A 13 -45.18 23.86 -23.23
N CYS A 14 -45.96 22.79 -23.30
CA CYS A 14 -45.87 21.68 -22.35
C CYS A 14 -44.51 21.02 -22.58
N ALA A 15 -43.53 21.38 -21.77
CA ALA A 15 -42.35 20.55 -21.58
C ALA A 15 -42.84 19.23 -20.94
N CYS A 16 -43.15 18.24 -21.76
CA CYS A 16 -43.27 16.86 -21.29
C CYS A 16 -41.93 16.46 -20.66
N THR A 17 -41.81 16.57 -19.35
CA THR A 17 -40.74 15.90 -18.62
C THR A 17 -41.04 14.42 -18.73
N SER A 18 -40.29 13.69 -19.60
CA SER A 18 -40.40 12.26 -19.66
C SER A 18 -40.03 11.70 -18.27
N THR A 19 -40.87 10.82 -17.74
CA THR A 19 -40.66 10.14 -16.45
C THR A 19 -39.60 9.04 -16.54
N GLU A 20 -39.08 8.77 -17.74
CA GLU A 20 -38.10 7.72 -17.99
C GLU A 20 -36.70 8.05 -17.42
N ASN A 21 -36.09 7.06 -16.85
CA ASN A 21 -34.69 7.10 -16.34
C ASN A 21 -33.70 7.53 -17.42
N VAL A 22 -32.61 8.13 -17.02
CA VAL A 22 -31.53 8.53 -17.93
C VAL A 22 -30.51 7.40 -18.05
N VAL A 23 -30.36 6.88 -19.26
CA VAL A 23 -29.46 5.78 -19.58
C VAL A 23 -28.24 6.28 -20.34
N LEU A 24 -27.04 5.93 -19.89
CA LEU A 24 -25.77 6.02 -20.59
C LEU A 24 -25.36 4.61 -21.02
N ASP A 25 -24.80 4.46 -22.24
CA ASP A 25 -24.49 3.17 -22.80
C ASP A 25 -23.39 3.31 -23.86
N ASN A 26 -22.25 2.62 -23.71
CA ASN A 26 -21.14 2.59 -24.68
C ASN A 26 -20.98 1.24 -25.39
N GLY A 27 -21.90 0.30 -25.15
CA GLY A 27 -21.84 -1.05 -25.71
C GLY A 27 -21.12 -2.06 -24.80
N SER A 28 -20.36 -1.62 -23.80
CA SER A 28 -19.69 -2.47 -22.81
C SER A 28 -20.20 -2.25 -21.39
N LEU A 29 -20.56 -1.01 -21.05
CA LEU A 29 -21.10 -0.63 -19.74
C LEU A 29 -22.36 0.20 -19.92
N ARG A 30 -23.39 -0.11 -19.12
CA ARG A 30 -24.63 0.68 -19.05
C ARG A 30 -24.83 1.19 -17.65
N LEU A 31 -25.09 2.51 -17.51
CA LEU A 31 -25.46 3.18 -16.28
C LEU A 31 -26.84 3.79 -16.42
N THR A 32 -27.71 3.58 -15.42
CA THR A 32 -29.07 4.14 -15.39
C THR A 32 -29.25 5.01 -14.16
N PHE A 33 -29.63 6.26 -14.39
CA PHE A 33 -29.90 7.24 -13.33
C PHE A 33 -31.38 7.52 -13.22
N ASP A 34 -31.89 7.47 -12.00
CA ASP A 34 -33.25 7.92 -11.69
C ASP A 34 -33.35 9.42 -11.94
N ARG A 35 -34.35 9.83 -12.69
CA ARG A 35 -34.50 11.23 -13.12
C ARG A 35 -34.91 12.18 -11.96
N THR A 36 -35.54 11.64 -10.93
CA THR A 36 -36.09 12.43 -9.82
C THR A 36 -35.10 12.60 -8.66
N THR A 37 -34.28 11.61 -8.43
CA THR A 37 -33.31 11.58 -7.33
C THR A 37 -31.86 11.76 -7.78
N ALA A 38 -31.57 11.56 -9.07
CA ALA A 38 -30.27 11.46 -9.67
C ALA A 38 -29.40 10.35 -9.02
N SER A 39 -30.03 9.32 -8.47
CA SER A 39 -29.37 8.14 -7.94
C SER A 39 -29.00 7.19 -9.07
N LEU A 40 -27.92 6.45 -8.91
CA LEU A 40 -27.59 5.33 -9.78
C LEU A 40 -28.47 4.14 -9.37
N VAL A 41 -29.33 3.68 -10.28
CA VAL A 41 -30.32 2.62 -10.01
C VAL A 41 -30.02 1.32 -10.75
N SER A 42 -29.12 1.36 -11.73
CA SER A 42 -28.65 0.16 -12.43
C SER A 42 -27.23 0.42 -12.98
N MET A 43 -26.40 -0.60 -12.89
CA MET A 43 -25.08 -0.66 -13.49
C MET A 43 -24.90 -2.06 -14.06
N ILE A 44 -24.82 -2.16 -15.39
CA ILE A 44 -24.79 -3.43 -16.10
C ILE A 44 -23.49 -3.55 -16.91
N ASP A 45 -22.78 -4.62 -16.70
CA ASP A 45 -21.79 -5.09 -17.65
C ASP A 45 -22.49 -5.71 -18.86
N LEU A 46 -22.35 -5.12 -20.02
CA LEU A 46 -23.06 -5.57 -21.22
C LEU A 46 -22.43 -6.78 -21.90
N GLU A 47 -21.18 -7.08 -21.58
CA GLU A 47 -20.51 -8.28 -22.10
C GLU A 47 -21.06 -9.55 -21.44
N THR A 48 -21.25 -9.52 -20.12
CA THR A 48 -21.74 -10.66 -19.35
C THR A 48 -23.25 -10.58 -19.05
N GLY A 49 -23.85 -9.41 -19.19
CA GLY A 49 -25.23 -9.14 -18.79
C GLY A 49 -25.42 -8.98 -17.27
N TYR A 50 -24.33 -8.91 -16.49
CA TYR A 50 -24.40 -8.87 -15.03
C TYR A 50 -24.84 -7.49 -14.52
N GLU A 51 -25.91 -7.46 -13.71
CA GLU A 51 -26.41 -6.27 -13.01
C GLU A 51 -25.82 -6.24 -11.60
N TYR A 52 -25.01 -5.22 -11.31
CA TYR A 52 -24.31 -5.09 -10.03
C TYR A 52 -25.22 -4.63 -8.89
N LEU A 53 -26.26 -3.87 -9.16
CA LEU A 53 -27.09 -3.26 -8.13
C LEU A 53 -28.35 -4.06 -7.85
N GLU A 54 -28.81 -4.02 -6.60
CA GLU A 54 -30.13 -4.54 -6.23
C GLU A 54 -31.19 -3.50 -6.63
N THR A 55 -31.79 -3.68 -7.79
CA THR A 55 -32.70 -2.73 -8.41
C THR A 55 -34.04 -2.59 -7.70
N THR A 56 -34.39 -3.54 -6.81
CA THR A 56 -35.61 -3.47 -5.97
C THR A 56 -35.38 -2.71 -4.67
N ALA A 57 -34.13 -2.45 -4.29
CA ALA A 57 -33.81 -1.64 -3.13
C ALA A 57 -34.07 -0.15 -3.38
N ALA A 58 -34.48 0.56 -2.33
CA ALA A 58 -34.71 2.00 -2.44
C ALA A 58 -33.42 2.73 -2.89
N PRO A 59 -33.49 3.55 -3.96
CA PRO A 59 -32.32 4.27 -4.45
C PRO A 59 -31.81 5.27 -3.41
N GLN A 60 -30.49 5.34 -3.27
CA GLN A 60 -29.82 6.22 -2.34
C GLN A 60 -29.09 7.34 -3.11
N ARG A 61 -28.83 8.45 -2.43
CA ARG A 61 -28.06 9.55 -3.01
C ARG A 61 -26.63 9.13 -3.29
N LEU A 62 -26.08 9.59 -4.42
CA LEU A 62 -24.67 9.37 -4.82
C LEU A 62 -23.67 10.15 -3.97
N TRP A 63 -24.13 10.91 -2.98
CA TRP A 63 -23.28 11.75 -2.16
C TRP A 63 -23.81 11.93 -0.74
N SER A 64 -22.89 12.24 0.16
CA SER A 64 -23.22 12.81 1.48
C SER A 64 -22.14 13.80 1.90
N ILE A 65 -22.48 14.68 2.85
CA ILE A 65 -21.58 15.69 3.38
C ILE A 65 -21.46 15.49 4.89
N VAL A 66 -20.25 15.50 5.41
CA VAL A 66 -19.96 15.44 6.85
C VAL A 66 -19.55 16.84 7.31
N LEU A 67 -20.25 17.36 8.33
CA LEU A 67 -19.94 18.65 8.92
C LEU A 67 -18.98 18.52 10.09
N LEU A 68 -18.16 19.53 10.32
CA LEU A 68 -17.23 19.59 11.46
C LEU A 68 -17.97 19.51 12.79
N ASN A 69 -19.08 20.21 12.92
CA ASN A 69 -20.02 20.06 14.02
C ASN A 69 -20.99 18.92 13.73
N LYS A 70 -20.78 17.77 14.37
CA LYS A 70 -21.59 16.56 14.17
C LYS A 70 -23.08 16.71 14.52
N GLY A 71 -23.46 17.78 15.23
CA GLY A 71 -24.86 18.12 15.53
C GLY A 71 -25.58 18.81 14.36
N ASP A 72 -24.83 19.41 13.45
CA ASP A 72 -25.39 20.10 12.28
C ASP A 72 -25.82 19.07 11.22
N LYS A 73 -26.95 19.36 10.56
CA LYS A 73 -27.47 18.54 9.46
C LYS A 73 -27.52 19.38 8.19
N ILE A 74 -27.15 18.77 7.07
CA ILE A 74 -27.40 19.36 5.76
C ILE A 74 -28.83 19.09 5.37
N ALA A 75 -29.53 20.17 4.93
CA ALA A 75 -30.90 20.07 4.41
C ALA A 75 -30.96 19.18 3.17
N GLU A 76 -32.04 18.45 3.02
CA GLU A 76 -32.31 17.67 1.81
C GLU A 76 -32.32 18.58 0.56
N PRO A 77 -31.85 18.07 -0.59
CA PRO A 77 -31.91 18.85 -1.82
C PRO A 77 -33.35 19.13 -2.19
N THR A 78 -33.64 20.39 -2.53
CA THR A 78 -34.96 20.86 -2.96
C THR A 78 -35.14 20.85 -4.47
N GLU A 79 -34.04 20.79 -5.20
CA GLU A 79 -34.03 20.68 -6.66
C GLU A 79 -33.01 19.61 -7.07
N VAL A 80 -33.47 18.67 -7.92
CA VAL A 80 -32.64 17.63 -8.52
C VAL A 80 -32.86 17.68 -10.04
N ARG A 81 -31.79 17.62 -10.80
CA ARG A 81 -31.82 17.56 -12.27
C ARG A 81 -30.85 16.52 -12.82
N VAL A 82 -31.33 15.71 -13.74
CA VAL A 82 -30.54 14.81 -14.55
C VAL A 82 -30.67 15.24 -16.02
N GLN A 83 -29.53 15.67 -16.58
CA GLN A 83 -29.44 16.10 -17.97
C GLN A 83 -28.59 15.08 -18.74
N LYS A 84 -29.17 14.39 -19.71
CA LYS A 84 -28.42 13.60 -20.69
C LYS A 84 -27.77 14.57 -21.68
N VAL A 85 -26.43 14.58 -21.69
CA VAL A 85 -25.65 15.43 -22.60
C VAL A 85 -25.40 14.71 -23.91
N SER A 86 -25.13 13.40 -23.85
CA SER A 86 -24.97 12.53 -25.01
C SER A 86 -25.33 11.07 -24.66
N ARG A 87 -25.15 10.16 -25.59
CA ARG A 87 -25.26 8.70 -25.30
C ARG A 87 -24.30 8.26 -24.17
N HIS A 88 -23.13 8.92 -24.06
CA HIS A 88 -22.05 8.54 -23.17
C HIS A 88 -21.84 9.51 -22.00
N GLU A 89 -22.61 10.60 -21.90
CA GLU A 89 -22.40 11.62 -20.87
C GLU A 89 -23.72 12.13 -20.27
N ALA A 90 -23.71 12.26 -18.94
CA ALA A 90 -24.77 12.91 -18.18
C ALA A 90 -24.21 13.94 -17.19
N LYS A 91 -25.02 14.96 -16.90
CA LYS A 91 -24.79 15.92 -15.84
C LYS A 91 -25.90 15.75 -14.79
N LEU A 92 -25.49 15.50 -13.56
CA LEU A 92 -26.34 15.36 -12.39
C LEU A 92 -26.17 16.62 -11.55
N SER A 93 -27.27 17.18 -11.01
CA SER A 93 -27.17 18.35 -10.14
C SER A 93 -28.19 18.29 -9.01
N TRP A 94 -27.79 18.77 -7.86
CA TRP A 94 -28.56 18.86 -6.63
C TRP A 94 -28.40 20.26 -6.06
N ARG A 95 -29.45 20.84 -5.56
CA ARG A 95 -29.46 22.17 -4.93
C ARG A 95 -30.27 22.11 -3.63
N GLY A 96 -29.72 22.57 -2.53
CA GLY A 96 -30.39 22.78 -1.25
C GLY A 96 -30.80 24.22 -1.06
N ASN A 97 -31.74 24.46 -0.13
CA ASN A 97 -32.33 25.78 0.07
C ASN A 97 -31.37 26.85 0.58
N ASP A 98 -30.36 26.49 1.37
CA ASP A 98 -29.55 27.51 2.07
C ASP A 98 -28.05 27.32 2.00
N ALA A 99 -27.52 26.35 1.30
CA ALA A 99 -26.12 26.13 1.59
C ALA A 99 -25.31 25.29 0.65
N PHE A 100 -25.85 24.70 -0.40
CA PHE A 100 -24.95 23.99 -1.33
C PHE A 100 -25.59 23.72 -2.70
N ARG A 101 -24.73 23.64 -3.67
CA ARG A 101 -25.00 23.10 -5.00
C ARG A 101 -23.96 22.06 -5.32
N LEU A 102 -24.40 20.85 -5.68
CA LEU A 102 -23.55 19.79 -6.18
C LEU A 102 -23.82 19.57 -7.66
N VAL A 103 -22.76 19.45 -8.44
CA VAL A 103 -22.80 19.09 -9.86
C VAL A 103 -21.84 17.96 -10.10
N ALA A 104 -22.35 16.83 -10.56
CA ALA A 104 -21.54 15.73 -11.02
C ALA A 104 -21.62 15.59 -12.54
N ARG A 105 -20.52 15.20 -13.16
CA ARG A 105 -20.47 14.75 -14.55
C ARG A 105 -20.06 13.32 -14.59
N VAL A 106 -20.77 12.53 -15.39
CA VAL A 106 -20.50 11.11 -15.61
C VAL A 106 -20.30 10.89 -17.09
N ARG A 107 -19.17 10.34 -17.45
CA ARG A 107 -18.78 10.05 -18.82
C ARG A 107 -18.35 8.59 -18.93
N LEU A 108 -18.92 7.85 -19.87
CA LEU A 108 -18.46 6.51 -20.23
C LEU A 108 -17.19 6.59 -21.09
N ASP A 109 -16.29 5.65 -20.91
CA ASP A 109 -15.20 5.42 -21.87
C ASP A 109 -15.76 5.10 -23.26
N LYS A 110 -14.97 5.30 -24.30
CA LYS A 110 -15.42 5.03 -25.68
C LYS A 110 -15.41 3.54 -26.00
N GLU A 111 -14.48 2.80 -25.43
CA GLU A 111 -14.17 1.41 -25.83
C GLU A 111 -14.18 0.45 -24.62
N LYS A 112 -13.83 0.95 -23.42
CA LYS A 112 -13.69 0.11 -22.22
C LYS A 112 -14.95 0.12 -21.37
N PRO A 113 -15.21 -0.91 -20.56
CA PRO A 113 -16.33 -0.95 -19.63
C PRO A 113 -16.05 -0.06 -18.39
N LEU A 114 -15.62 1.19 -18.61
CA LEU A 114 -15.26 2.15 -17.58
C LEU A 114 -16.10 3.42 -17.69
N SER A 115 -16.28 4.07 -16.55
CA SER A 115 -16.87 5.39 -16.45
C SER A 115 -16.02 6.33 -15.60
N TYR A 116 -15.98 7.61 -15.97
CA TYR A 116 -15.21 8.68 -15.35
C TYR A 116 -16.17 9.69 -14.74
N TRP A 117 -15.99 9.98 -13.47
CA TRP A 117 -16.89 10.81 -12.70
C TRP A 117 -16.13 12.00 -12.10
N SER A 118 -16.70 13.17 -12.15
CA SER A 118 -16.21 14.36 -11.47
C SER A 118 -17.32 15.00 -10.65
N VAL A 119 -16.96 15.73 -9.59
CA VAL A 119 -17.92 16.46 -8.76
C VAL A 119 -17.40 17.86 -8.46
N GLU A 120 -18.32 18.81 -8.41
CA GLU A 120 -18.09 20.17 -7.96
C GLU A 120 -19.18 20.54 -6.95
N MET A 121 -18.78 20.98 -5.78
CA MET A 121 -19.62 21.52 -4.73
C MET A 121 -19.42 23.04 -4.69
N SER A 122 -20.48 23.81 -4.74
CA SER A 122 -20.45 25.28 -4.64
C SER A 122 -21.55 25.80 -3.73
N ASP A 123 -21.49 27.11 -3.46
CA ASP A 123 -22.50 27.81 -2.65
C ASP A 123 -22.63 27.24 -1.22
N TYR A 124 -21.52 26.81 -0.61
CA TYR A 124 -21.49 26.23 0.72
C TYR A 124 -20.59 27.04 1.68
N ASP A 125 -20.76 26.83 2.97
CA ASP A 125 -19.91 27.40 4.01
C ASP A 125 -18.69 26.48 4.25
N GLY A 126 -17.56 26.85 3.68
CA GLY A 126 -16.32 26.08 3.78
C GLY A 126 -15.75 25.95 5.20
N ALA A 127 -16.19 26.81 6.14
CA ALA A 127 -15.80 26.68 7.55
C ALA A 127 -16.47 25.49 8.24
N LYS A 128 -17.50 24.89 7.62
CA LYS A 128 -18.31 23.83 8.25
C LYS A 128 -18.12 22.44 7.63
N VAL A 129 -17.71 22.35 6.36
CA VAL A 129 -17.65 21.06 5.68
C VAL A 129 -16.33 20.37 5.94
N GLN A 130 -16.38 19.17 6.50
CA GLN A 130 -15.21 18.32 6.77
C GLN A 130 -14.96 17.31 5.65
N GLU A 131 -16.01 16.66 5.15
CA GLU A 131 -15.91 15.61 4.13
C GLU A 131 -17.02 15.73 3.09
N LEU A 132 -16.69 15.48 1.84
CA LEU A 132 -17.63 15.22 0.75
C LEU A 132 -17.47 13.75 0.34
N VAL A 133 -18.46 12.93 0.62
CA VAL A 133 -18.54 11.56 0.11
C VAL A 133 -19.10 11.61 -1.30
N PHE A 134 -18.30 11.24 -2.29
CA PHE A 134 -18.72 11.13 -3.69
C PHE A 134 -17.65 10.37 -4.50
N PRO A 135 -18.04 9.43 -5.39
CA PRO A 135 -19.35 8.80 -5.44
C PRO A 135 -19.64 7.93 -4.22
N HIS A 136 -20.88 7.85 -3.81
CA HIS A 136 -21.41 6.90 -2.84
C HIS A 136 -22.22 5.87 -3.60
N LEU A 137 -21.61 4.73 -3.90
CA LEU A 137 -22.30 3.61 -4.53
C LEU A 137 -23.02 2.82 -3.46
N THR A 138 -24.31 2.63 -3.63
CA THR A 138 -25.15 1.90 -2.68
C THR A 138 -25.83 0.74 -3.36
N ASN A 139 -26.30 -0.19 -2.54
CA ASN A 139 -27.08 -1.35 -3.00
C ASN A 139 -26.30 -2.26 -3.97
N ILE A 140 -24.97 -2.31 -3.89
CA ILE A 140 -24.18 -3.32 -4.61
C ILE A 140 -24.55 -4.68 -4.04
N LYS A 141 -24.96 -5.62 -4.90
CA LYS A 141 -25.24 -7.00 -4.49
C LYS A 141 -24.00 -7.68 -3.92
N ALA A 142 -24.17 -8.49 -2.89
CA ALA A 142 -23.11 -9.35 -2.41
C ALA A 142 -22.70 -10.35 -3.49
N PHE A 143 -21.41 -10.59 -3.62
CA PHE A 143 -20.86 -11.61 -4.50
C PHE A 143 -20.74 -12.96 -3.78
N THR A 144 -20.90 -14.05 -4.51
CA THR A 144 -20.62 -15.39 -4.03
C THR A 144 -19.11 -15.54 -3.84
N ASN A 145 -18.67 -16.07 -2.70
CA ASN A 145 -17.25 -16.09 -2.34
C ASN A 145 -16.56 -14.72 -2.48
N GLU A 146 -17.24 -13.69 -1.97
CA GLU A 146 -16.88 -12.29 -2.14
C GLU A 146 -15.43 -12.01 -1.73
N GLU A 147 -14.69 -11.39 -2.63
CA GLU A 147 -13.34 -10.89 -2.41
C GLU A 147 -13.29 -9.37 -2.63
N ILE A 148 -12.60 -8.67 -1.71
CA ILE A 148 -12.37 -7.23 -1.83
C ILE A 148 -10.88 -6.98 -1.73
N VAL A 149 -10.30 -6.42 -2.79
CA VAL A 149 -8.91 -5.97 -2.78
C VAL A 149 -8.82 -4.47 -2.53
N LEU A 150 -7.94 -4.09 -1.63
CA LEU A 150 -7.59 -2.71 -1.33
C LEU A 150 -6.08 -2.52 -1.46
N SER A 151 -5.65 -1.33 -1.90
CA SER A 151 -4.24 -0.96 -2.03
C SER A 151 -3.59 -0.56 -0.70
N ASP A 152 -3.86 -1.33 0.37
CA ASP A 152 -3.22 -1.18 1.68
C ASP A 152 -1.82 -1.79 1.62
N TRP A 153 -0.78 -0.96 1.67
CA TRP A 153 0.63 -1.30 1.44
C TRP A 153 0.83 -2.04 0.10
N THR A 154 1.34 -3.29 0.15
CA THR A 154 1.55 -4.12 -1.03
C THR A 154 0.23 -4.53 -1.70
N GLY A 155 -0.82 -4.69 -0.91
CA GLY A 155 -2.17 -5.08 -1.30
C GLY A 155 -2.83 -6.01 -0.28
N ALA A 156 -4.01 -5.66 0.19
CA ALA A 156 -4.81 -6.46 1.13
C ALA A 156 -6.01 -7.07 0.43
N LEU A 157 -6.16 -8.38 0.55
CA LEU A 157 -7.29 -9.14 0.03
C LEU A 157 -8.15 -9.64 1.20
N TYR A 158 -9.39 -9.21 1.22
CA TYR A 158 -10.40 -9.62 2.19
C TYR A 158 -11.32 -10.66 1.54
N LYS A 159 -11.29 -11.88 2.05
CA LYS A 159 -12.15 -13.00 1.60
C LYS A 159 -13.36 -13.12 2.50
N ASN A 160 -14.54 -13.16 1.92
CA ASN A 160 -15.81 -13.23 2.62
C ASN A 160 -15.90 -12.25 3.82
N PRO A 161 -15.54 -10.96 3.64
CA PRO A 161 -15.34 -10.01 4.76
C PRO A 161 -16.62 -9.78 5.55
N ARG A 162 -17.76 -9.85 4.93
CA ARG A 162 -19.11 -9.71 5.50
C ARG A 162 -19.39 -10.66 6.66
N ALA A 163 -18.76 -11.85 6.68
CA ALA A 163 -18.91 -12.83 7.75
C ALA A 163 -18.32 -12.37 9.09
N SER A 164 -17.37 -11.44 9.09
CA SER A 164 -16.62 -11.04 10.29
C SER A 164 -16.50 -9.53 10.51
N GLN A 165 -16.95 -8.71 9.57
CA GLN A 165 -16.79 -7.26 9.59
C GLN A 165 -18.05 -6.55 9.11
N THR A 166 -18.32 -5.39 9.68
CA THR A 166 -19.40 -4.48 9.24
C THR A 166 -18.90 -3.43 8.27
N SER A 167 -17.59 -3.19 8.24
CA SER A 167 -16.97 -2.25 7.31
C SER A 167 -15.46 -2.50 7.16
N ILE A 168 -14.94 -2.12 6.01
CA ILE A 168 -13.50 -2.05 5.73
C ILE A 168 -13.18 -0.62 5.32
N SER A 169 -12.10 -0.06 5.87
CA SER A 169 -11.64 1.27 5.48
C SER A 169 -10.14 1.27 5.32
N LEU A 170 -9.64 1.82 4.22
CA LEU A 170 -8.22 2.10 4.02
C LEU A 170 -7.73 3.20 4.95
N PHE A 171 -8.66 3.97 5.47
CA PHE A 171 -8.40 5.08 6.34
C PHE A 171 -8.93 4.82 7.76
N LYS A 172 -8.09 4.38 8.64
CA LYS A 172 -8.28 4.77 10.03
C LYS A 172 -7.68 6.18 10.13
N ARG A 173 -8.51 7.18 10.42
CA ARG A 173 -8.13 8.58 10.60
C ARG A 173 -6.76 8.67 11.28
N ASN A 174 -5.68 8.93 10.57
CA ASN A 174 -4.32 9.20 11.04
C ASN A 174 -3.21 8.21 10.65
N HIS A 175 -3.47 7.05 10.05
CA HIS A 175 -2.44 6.17 9.51
C HIS A 175 -2.90 5.65 8.16
N LYS A 176 -2.18 6.01 7.12
CA LYS A 176 -2.61 5.77 5.76
C LYS A 176 -1.53 5.06 4.97
N HIS A 177 -1.69 3.79 4.83
CA HIS A 177 -0.82 2.98 3.99
C HIS A 177 -1.44 2.72 2.61
N GLN A 178 -2.19 3.70 2.08
CA GLN A 178 -2.73 3.62 0.73
C GLN A 178 -1.59 3.78 -0.26
N ALA A 179 -1.10 2.67 -0.79
CA ALA A 179 0.02 2.67 -1.72
C ALA A 179 -0.34 3.18 -3.11
N MET A 180 -1.59 2.98 -3.52
CA MET A 180 -2.18 3.32 -4.82
C MET A 180 -3.66 3.67 -4.63
N GLN A 181 -4.33 4.08 -5.70
CA GLN A 181 -5.68 4.63 -5.65
C GLN A 181 -6.70 3.71 -6.31
N LEU A 182 -6.59 2.40 -6.10
CA LEU A 182 -7.51 1.41 -6.65
C LEU A 182 -8.04 0.45 -5.59
N SER A 183 -9.21 -0.08 -5.90
CA SER A 183 -9.82 -1.21 -5.22
C SER A 183 -10.71 -1.99 -6.19
N ALA A 184 -11.09 -3.22 -5.82
CA ALA A 184 -12.06 -4.00 -6.59
C ALA A 184 -12.87 -4.90 -5.67
N ILE A 185 -14.10 -5.20 -6.09
CA ILE A 185 -15.02 -6.13 -5.45
C ILE A 185 -15.43 -7.16 -6.49
N TYR A 186 -15.24 -8.44 -6.23
CA TYR A 186 -15.54 -9.53 -7.14
C TYR A 186 -15.83 -10.83 -6.38
N GLY A 187 -16.24 -11.86 -7.08
CA GLY A 187 -16.53 -13.19 -6.54
C GLY A 187 -16.60 -14.21 -7.66
N ASP A 188 -17.48 -15.22 -7.53
CA ASP A 188 -17.70 -16.26 -8.53
C ASP A 188 -18.54 -15.78 -9.73
N GLU A 189 -19.13 -14.59 -9.63
CA GLU A 189 -19.91 -14.00 -10.72
C GLU A 189 -19.02 -13.65 -11.92
N PRO A 190 -19.59 -13.59 -13.14
CA PRO A 190 -18.81 -13.40 -14.35
C PRO A 190 -18.13 -12.04 -14.46
N SER A 191 -18.52 -11.09 -13.60
CA SER A 191 -18.00 -9.73 -13.61
C SER A 191 -18.03 -9.10 -12.21
N GLY A 192 -16.91 -8.50 -11.80
CA GLY A 192 -16.76 -7.69 -10.58
C GLY A 192 -16.80 -6.18 -10.86
N ILE A 193 -16.54 -5.37 -9.84
CA ILE A 193 -16.51 -3.91 -9.92
C ILE A 193 -15.07 -3.42 -9.73
N TYR A 194 -14.57 -2.65 -10.70
CA TYR A 194 -13.33 -1.89 -10.60
C TYR A 194 -13.61 -0.47 -10.11
N ILE A 195 -12.80 0.01 -9.17
CA ILE A 195 -12.97 1.32 -8.54
C ILE A 195 -11.59 1.98 -8.38
N ALA A 196 -11.42 3.23 -8.86
CA ALA A 196 -10.15 3.94 -8.74
C ALA A 196 -10.34 5.47 -8.75
N THR A 197 -9.25 6.19 -8.53
CA THR A 197 -9.09 7.60 -8.90
C THR A 197 -7.82 7.78 -9.73
N ASN A 198 -7.76 8.89 -10.51
CA ASN A 198 -6.60 9.25 -11.33
C ASN A 198 -5.88 10.50 -10.78
N ASP A 199 -5.71 10.61 -9.47
CA ASP A 199 -5.04 11.73 -8.83
C ASP A 199 -3.51 11.65 -9.01
N ALA A 200 -2.96 12.55 -9.80
CA ALA A 200 -1.52 12.66 -10.03
C ALA A 200 -0.79 13.54 -8.99
N GLU A 201 -1.49 14.11 -8.01
CA GLU A 201 -0.93 15.12 -7.11
C GLU A 201 -0.96 14.74 -5.63
N GLY A 202 -1.54 13.58 -5.26
CA GLY A 202 -1.52 13.06 -3.89
C GLY A 202 -2.45 13.79 -2.91
N TYR A 203 -3.67 14.12 -3.32
CA TYR A 203 -4.69 14.68 -2.43
C TYR A 203 -5.17 13.65 -1.41
N GLY A 204 -5.41 14.12 -0.18
CA GLY A 204 -5.98 13.27 0.86
C GLY A 204 -7.40 12.80 0.53
N LYS A 205 -7.61 11.49 0.48
CA LYS A 205 -8.91 10.85 0.23
C LYS A 205 -9.01 9.53 0.96
N ASN A 206 -10.22 8.96 1.06
CA ASN A 206 -10.44 7.67 1.72
C ASN A 206 -11.41 6.79 0.93
N PHE A 207 -11.20 5.49 0.98
CA PHE A 207 -12.09 4.46 0.45
C PHE A 207 -12.67 3.65 1.61
N GLN A 208 -13.99 3.52 1.64
CA GLN A 208 -14.69 2.78 2.69
C GLN A 208 -15.73 1.86 2.08
N VAL A 209 -15.73 0.62 2.54
CA VAL A 209 -16.74 -0.38 2.21
C VAL A 209 -17.57 -0.64 3.46
N GLU A 210 -18.88 -0.61 3.35
CA GLU A 210 -19.81 -0.92 4.43
C GLU A 210 -20.73 -2.07 3.99
N PHE A 211 -20.98 -3.01 4.90
CA PHE A 211 -21.83 -4.15 4.64
C PHE A 211 -23.18 -3.99 5.34
N ARG A 212 -24.28 -4.16 4.58
CA ARG A 212 -25.65 -4.14 5.07
C ARG A 212 -26.37 -5.38 4.56
N ASP A 213 -26.61 -6.36 5.43
CA ASP A 213 -27.21 -7.63 5.04
C ASP A 213 -26.55 -8.24 3.79
N ALA A 214 -27.29 -8.39 2.70
CA ALA A 214 -26.80 -8.87 1.40
C ALA A 214 -26.32 -7.74 0.45
N LEU A 215 -26.17 -6.51 0.95
CA LEU A 215 -25.80 -5.34 0.16
C LEU A 215 -24.47 -4.75 0.64
N THR A 216 -23.76 -4.14 -0.30
CA THR A 216 -22.52 -3.40 -0.04
C THR A 216 -22.69 -1.95 -0.46
N ASP A 217 -22.22 -1.04 0.39
CA ASP A 217 -22.05 0.37 0.05
C ASP A 217 -20.57 0.69 -0.09
N TYR A 218 -20.22 1.41 -1.15
CA TYR A 218 -18.83 1.87 -1.37
C TYR A 218 -18.78 3.40 -1.37
N LYS A 219 -17.90 3.96 -0.53
CA LYS A 219 -17.76 5.39 -0.34
C LYS A 219 -16.38 5.87 -0.72
N MET A 220 -16.30 6.87 -1.60
CA MET A 220 -15.09 7.66 -1.78
C MET A 220 -15.23 8.97 -1.02
N ILE A 221 -14.38 9.16 -0.01
CA ILE A 221 -14.43 10.31 0.90
C ILE A 221 -13.37 11.31 0.47
N ASN A 222 -13.81 12.48 0.06
CA ASN A 222 -12.98 13.60 -0.32
C ASN A 222 -12.95 14.63 0.81
N ILE A 223 -11.83 15.32 0.96
CA ILE A 223 -11.62 16.23 2.08
C ILE A 223 -11.45 17.65 1.53
N PRO A 224 -12.49 18.50 1.62
CA PRO A 224 -12.40 19.90 1.29
C PRO A 224 -11.49 20.69 2.25
N GLU A 225 -11.06 21.86 1.81
CA GLU A 225 -10.41 22.83 2.67
C GLU A 225 -11.43 23.46 3.62
N VAL A 226 -11.08 23.54 4.90
CA VAL A 226 -11.93 24.15 5.93
C VAL A 226 -11.52 25.62 6.09
N ALA A 227 -12.22 26.51 5.43
CA ALA A 227 -11.97 27.96 5.53
C ALA A 227 -13.22 28.76 5.21
N SER A 228 -13.41 29.91 5.87
CA SER A 228 -14.58 30.77 5.73
C SER A 228 -14.69 31.48 4.38
N ASP A 229 -13.58 31.58 3.64
CA ASP A 229 -13.52 32.14 2.29
C ASP A 229 -13.70 31.10 1.19
N LYS A 230 -13.88 29.82 1.56
CA LYS A 230 -14.12 28.72 0.62
C LYS A 230 -15.61 28.50 0.42
N HIS A 231 -16.07 28.68 -0.79
CA HIS A 231 -17.45 28.48 -1.22
C HIS A 231 -17.58 27.54 -2.42
N SER A 232 -16.45 26.95 -2.83
CA SER A 232 -16.39 25.95 -3.89
C SER A 232 -15.33 24.91 -3.62
N TYR A 233 -15.61 23.66 -3.99
CA TYR A 233 -14.67 22.54 -3.91
C TYR A 233 -14.82 21.64 -5.13
N LYS A 234 -13.72 21.35 -5.80
CA LYS A 234 -13.65 20.45 -6.94
C LYS A 234 -12.35 19.64 -6.82
N PRO A 235 -12.42 18.33 -6.55
CA PRO A 235 -11.24 17.48 -6.64
C PRO A 235 -10.59 17.62 -8.03
N PRO A 236 -9.25 17.74 -8.14
CA PRO A 236 -8.57 17.89 -9.43
C PRO A 236 -8.38 16.55 -10.16
N TYR A 237 -9.13 15.52 -9.80
CA TYR A 237 -9.08 14.19 -10.35
C TYR A 237 -10.47 13.64 -10.61
N GLU A 238 -10.55 12.59 -11.42
CA GLU A 238 -11.78 11.86 -11.68
C GLU A 238 -11.84 10.59 -10.82
N PHE A 239 -13.05 10.15 -10.54
CA PHE A 239 -13.37 8.85 -9.97
C PHE A 239 -13.66 7.90 -11.14
N ILE A 240 -13.15 6.67 -11.05
CA ILE A 240 -13.29 5.68 -12.10
C ILE A 240 -14.06 4.49 -11.56
N LEU A 241 -15.13 4.12 -12.24
CA LEU A 241 -15.97 2.97 -11.93
C LEU A 241 -16.17 2.15 -13.19
N GLY A 242 -16.11 0.83 -13.09
CA GLY A 242 -16.30 -0.01 -14.25
C GLY A 242 -16.47 -1.49 -13.93
N ALA A 243 -16.71 -2.28 -14.98
CA ALA A 243 -16.71 -3.72 -14.91
C ALA A 243 -15.26 -4.25 -14.76
N LEU A 244 -15.12 -5.34 -14.01
CA LEU A 244 -13.88 -6.08 -13.82
C LEU A 244 -14.08 -7.52 -14.28
N HIS A 245 -13.38 -7.93 -15.32
CA HIS A 245 -13.33 -9.32 -15.74
C HIS A 245 -12.08 -9.97 -15.15
N GLY A 246 -12.27 -10.79 -14.12
CA GLY A 246 -11.18 -11.47 -13.41
C GLY A 246 -11.06 -11.09 -11.94
N ASN A 247 -9.83 -10.86 -11.45
CA ASN A 247 -9.52 -10.71 -10.03
C ASN A 247 -8.63 -9.48 -9.74
N TRP A 248 -7.98 -9.46 -8.59
CA TRP A 248 -7.09 -8.37 -8.18
C TRP A 248 -5.97 -8.07 -9.19
N TYR A 249 -5.47 -9.09 -9.92
CA TYR A 249 -4.42 -8.90 -10.91
C TYR A 249 -4.95 -8.12 -12.13
N ASP A 250 -6.17 -8.44 -12.59
CA ASP A 250 -6.83 -7.72 -13.69
C ASP A 250 -7.11 -6.26 -13.30
N ALA A 251 -7.55 -6.03 -12.07
CA ALA A 251 -7.70 -4.68 -11.52
C ALA A 251 -6.38 -3.91 -11.54
N ALA A 252 -5.27 -4.57 -11.18
CA ALA A 252 -3.93 -3.99 -11.27
C ALA A 252 -3.55 -3.63 -12.71
N LEU A 253 -3.88 -4.46 -13.70
CA LEU A 253 -3.57 -4.18 -15.11
C LEU A 253 -4.36 -2.96 -15.63
N ILE A 254 -5.65 -2.84 -15.29
CA ILE A 254 -6.45 -1.66 -15.65
C ILE A 254 -5.80 -0.38 -15.07
N TYR A 255 -5.44 -0.41 -13.79
CA TYR A 255 -4.81 0.73 -13.13
C TYR A 255 -3.43 1.06 -13.72
N ARG A 256 -2.64 0.05 -14.04
CA ARG A 256 -1.29 0.17 -14.56
C ARG A 256 -1.20 1.01 -15.84
N GLU A 257 -2.20 0.96 -16.71
CA GLU A 257 -2.22 1.76 -17.94
C GLU A 257 -2.09 3.27 -17.65
N TRP A 258 -2.80 3.75 -16.65
CA TRP A 258 -2.71 5.15 -16.20
C TRP A 258 -1.44 5.39 -15.36
N ALA A 259 -1.15 4.50 -14.42
CA ALA A 259 -0.10 4.63 -13.42
C ALA A 259 1.29 4.76 -14.03
N LEU A 260 1.61 3.98 -15.07
CA LEU A 260 2.92 4.03 -15.74
C LEU A 260 3.15 5.31 -16.56
N GLN A 261 2.12 6.11 -16.78
CA GLN A 261 2.24 7.40 -17.47
C GLN A 261 2.54 8.56 -16.52
N GLN A 262 2.57 8.33 -15.21
CA GLN A 262 2.71 9.38 -14.21
C GLN A 262 4.16 9.81 -14.02
N GLU A 263 4.35 11.05 -13.53
CA GLU A 263 5.66 11.65 -13.33
C GLU A 263 6.55 10.89 -12.34
N TRP A 264 5.96 10.23 -11.35
CA TRP A 264 6.72 9.41 -10.40
C TRP A 264 7.34 8.16 -11.03
N VAL A 265 6.75 7.63 -12.11
CA VAL A 265 7.34 6.53 -12.90
C VAL A 265 8.40 7.05 -13.84
N LYS A 266 8.11 8.12 -14.60
CA LYS A 266 9.07 8.73 -15.54
C LYS A 266 10.36 9.21 -14.86
N ASN A 267 10.23 9.71 -13.64
CA ASN A 267 11.33 10.25 -12.83
C ASN A 267 11.84 9.30 -11.75
N ASN A 268 11.44 8.03 -11.77
CA ASN A 268 11.88 7.08 -10.74
C ASN A 268 13.40 6.94 -10.70
N ARG A 269 13.93 6.70 -9.52
CA ARG A 269 15.37 6.74 -9.29
C ARG A 269 16.11 5.52 -9.82
N LEU A 270 15.42 4.37 -9.93
CA LEU A 270 16.02 3.11 -10.41
C LEU A 270 16.42 3.24 -11.89
N HIS A 271 15.49 3.67 -12.76
CA HIS A 271 15.76 3.80 -14.20
C HIS A 271 16.51 5.09 -14.58
N SER A 272 16.42 6.15 -13.79
CA SER A 272 17.13 7.38 -14.05
C SER A 272 18.66 7.32 -13.78
N GLY A 273 19.14 6.21 -13.22
CA GLY A 273 20.55 6.05 -12.83
C GLY A 273 20.96 6.88 -11.61
N LYS A 274 20.01 7.54 -10.94
CA LYS A 274 20.26 8.36 -9.74
C LYS A 274 20.37 7.55 -8.44
N MET A 275 19.88 6.32 -8.45
CA MET A 275 19.95 5.42 -7.31
C MET A 275 21.36 4.88 -7.13
N ASN A 276 21.85 4.84 -5.89
CA ASN A 276 23.12 4.20 -5.60
C ASN A 276 23.00 2.68 -5.87
N LYS A 277 23.97 2.13 -6.60
CA LYS A 277 23.94 0.77 -7.11
C LYS A 277 23.88 -0.31 -6.01
N TRP A 278 24.36 -0.01 -4.80
CA TRP A 278 24.36 -1.02 -3.75
C TRP A 278 22.94 -1.48 -3.34
N LEU A 279 21.93 -0.63 -3.45
CA LEU A 279 20.57 -1.05 -3.10
C LEU A 279 19.99 -2.09 -4.07
N PRO A 280 19.95 -1.87 -5.40
CA PRO A 280 19.51 -2.91 -6.32
C PRO A 280 20.44 -4.16 -6.30
N GLU A 281 21.67 -4.02 -5.83
CA GLU A 281 22.62 -5.14 -5.67
C GLU A 281 22.53 -5.85 -4.33
N THR A 282 21.73 -5.37 -3.39
CA THR A 282 21.48 -6.06 -2.11
C THR A 282 20.78 -7.39 -2.36
N ASP A 283 21.38 -8.47 -1.87
CA ASP A 283 20.85 -9.82 -1.99
C ASP A 283 19.97 -10.18 -0.79
N ILE A 284 20.30 -9.67 0.40
CA ILE A 284 19.54 -9.86 1.64
C ILE A 284 19.72 -8.69 2.60
N TRP A 285 18.66 -8.39 3.34
CA TRP A 285 18.66 -7.47 4.46
C TRP A 285 18.73 -8.24 5.79
N MET A 286 19.45 -7.67 6.75
CA MET A 286 19.41 -8.08 8.15
C MET A 286 18.81 -6.96 8.98
N TRP A 287 17.78 -7.24 9.76
CA TRP A 287 17.17 -6.27 10.66
C TRP A 287 17.57 -6.56 12.10
N ASN A 288 18.67 -5.99 12.54
CA ASN A 288 19.15 -6.12 13.90
C ASN A 288 19.15 -4.78 14.66
N ARG A 289 19.43 -4.84 15.97
CA ARG A 289 19.11 -3.77 16.91
C ARG A 289 20.20 -3.58 17.97
N GLY A 290 20.26 -2.33 18.52
CA GLY A 290 21.07 -2.01 19.67
C GLY A 290 22.49 -1.59 19.32
N TYR A 291 23.46 -2.03 20.14
CA TYR A 291 24.85 -1.71 19.98
C TYR A 291 25.47 -2.36 18.75
N SER A 292 26.52 -1.74 18.20
CA SER A 292 27.26 -2.31 17.06
C SER A 292 27.83 -3.72 17.33
N SER A 293 28.12 -4.04 18.58
CA SER A 293 28.55 -5.38 19.02
C SER A 293 27.48 -6.46 18.81
N ASN A 294 26.21 -6.09 18.71
CA ASN A 294 25.08 -7.01 18.46
C ASN A 294 24.59 -6.96 17.00
N VAL A 295 25.21 -6.14 16.17
CA VAL A 295 24.77 -5.94 14.79
C VAL A 295 25.85 -6.32 13.79
N LEU A 296 27.07 -5.84 13.98
CA LEU A 296 28.14 -6.04 12.99
C LEU A 296 28.66 -7.49 12.93
N PRO A 297 28.95 -8.17 14.05
CA PRO A 297 29.38 -9.58 14.00
C PRO A 297 28.34 -10.50 13.39
N GLU A 298 27.05 -10.26 13.65
CA GLU A 298 25.93 -10.99 13.08
C GLU A 298 25.84 -10.79 11.56
N ALA A 299 26.03 -9.56 11.08
CA ALA A 299 26.06 -9.28 9.65
C ALA A 299 27.27 -9.92 8.95
N GLU A 300 28.43 -9.94 9.60
CA GLU A 300 29.63 -10.63 9.12
C GLU A 300 29.39 -12.15 9.05
N ASP A 301 28.78 -12.77 10.08
CA ASP A 301 28.44 -14.20 10.09
C ASP A 301 27.41 -14.55 9.01
N LEU A 302 26.36 -13.75 8.87
CA LEU A 302 25.35 -13.97 7.82
C LEU A 302 25.97 -13.89 6.43
N LYS A 303 26.83 -12.89 6.18
CA LYS A 303 27.54 -12.73 4.92
C LYS A 303 28.47 -13.92 4.65
N ALA A 304 29.22 -14.38 5.66
CA ALA A 304 30.08 -15.54 5.54
C ALA A 304 29.29 -16.83 5.27
N TYR A 305 28.13 -17.00 5.88
CA TYR A 305 27.27 -18.16 5.66
C TYR A 305 26.68 -18.19 4.24
N LEU A 306 26.23 -17.05 3.71
CA LEU A 306 25.63 -16.95 2.39
C LEU A 306 26.65 -16.88 1.24
N GLY A 307 27.94 -16.75 1.56
CA GLY A 307 29.01 -16.70 0.57
C GLY A 307 29.08 -15.38 -0.20
N ASP A 308 29.07 -15.46 -1.54
CA ASP A 308 29.13 -14.30 -2.42
C ASP A 308 27.78 -13.53 -2.47
N CYS A 309 27.37 -12.96 -1.32
CA CYS A 309 26.14 -12.19 -1.18
C CYS A 309 26.40 -10.79 -0.63
N ASN A 310 25.62 -9.82 -1.14
CA ASN A 310 25.61 -8.45 -0.65
C ASN A 310 24.59 -8.32 0.48
N VAL A 311 25.09 -8.12 1.71
CA VAL A 311 24.29 -7.94 2.91
C VAL A 311 24.13 -6.46 3.22
N SER A 312 22.89 -6.01 3.43
CA SER A 312 22.57 -4.69 3.95
C SER A 312 21.86 -4.79 5.29
N VAL A 313 22.07 -3.81 6.16
CA VAL A 313 21.55 -3.83 7.53
C VAL A 313 20.58 -2.68 7.72
N LEU A 314 19.37 -3.00 8.18
CA LEU A 314 18.44 -2.08 8.78
C LEU A 314 18.70 -2.06 10.29
N TRP A 315 19.31 -0.96 10.77
CA TRP A 315 19.79 -0.88 12.14
C TRP A 315 18.84 -0.09 13.03
N HIS A 316 18.13 -0.77 13.93
CA HIS A 316 17.25 -0.17 14.93
C HIS A 316 17.95 -0.01 16.29
N TRP A 317 17.40 0.84 17.17
CA TRP A 317 17.87 1.12 18.53
C TRP A 317 19.33 1.56 18.62
N TRP A 318 19.87 2.08 17.54
CA TRP A 318 21.22 2.66 17.49
C TRP A 318 21.31 4.01 18.22
N HIS A 319 20.16 4.70 18.32
CA HIS A 319 20.01 6.06 18.83
C HIS A 319 19.98 6.10 20.35
N ASN A 320 20.17 7.31 20.91
CA ASN A 320 20.00 7.58 22.32
C ASN A 320 18.52 7.49 22.72
N GLY A 321 18.25 7.00 23.94
CA GLY A 321 16.92 6.85 24.49
C GLY A 321 16.14 5.61 24.00
N PRO A 322 14.97 5.34 24.60
CA PRO A 322 14.13 4.21 24.25
C PRO A 322 13.52 4.33 22.85
N TYR A 323 13.26 3.19 22.23
CA TYR A 323 12.57 3.11 20.95
C TYR A 323 11.11 3.56 21.08
N ASP A 324 10.61 4.26 20.08
CA ASP A 324 9.26 4.85 20.04
C ASP A 324 8.90 5.71 21.26
N ASP A 325 9.86 6.48 21.73
CA ASP A 325 9.69 7.36 22.89
C ASP A 325 10.34 8.74 22.68
N ALA A 326 11.65 8.75 22.43
CA ALA A 326 12.47 9.96 22.49
C ALA A 326 12.80 10.59 21.13
N PHE A 327 12.02 10.29 20.09
CA PHE A 327 12.25 10.90 18.78
C PHE A 327 12.07 12.42 18.82
N PRO A 328 12.83 13.21 18.05
CA PRO A 328 13.98 12.84 17.21
C PRO A 328 15.33 13.02 17.92
N ASP A 329 15.39 12.84 19.24
CA ASP A 329 16.63 12.97 20.02
C ASP A 329 17.56 11.77 19.79
N TYR A 330 17.92 11.54 18.51
CA TYR A 330 18.72 10.38 18.09
C TYR A 330 20.18 10.46 18.50
N LEU A 331 20.71 11.68 18.64
CA LEU A 331 22.13 11.94 18.83
C LEU A 331 22.48 12.32 20.28
N PRO A 332 23.65 11.91 20.79
CA PRO A 332 24.61 10.99 20.15
C PRO A 332 24.06 9.58 20.06
N PRO A 333 24.65 8.70 19.23
CA PRO A 333 24.30 7.26 19.23
C PRO A 333 24.39 6.66 20.63
N ARG A 334 23.63 5.60 20.92
CA ARG A 334 23.57 4.88 22.22
C ARG A 334 24.94 4.50 22.75
N GLU A 335 25.83 4.04 21.87
CA GLU A 335 27.19 3.64 22.19
C GLU A 335 28.23 4.77 22.12
N GLY A 336 27.80 5.99 21.91
CA GLY A 336 28.66 7.14 21.68
C GLY A 336 29.10 7.27 20.21
N ARG A 337 29.45 8.51 19.82
CA ARG A 337 29.80 8.86 18.43
C ARG A 337 30.99 8.05 17.91
N GLU A 338 32.08 7.98 18.65
CA GLU A 338 33.33 7.35 18.18
C GLU A 338 33.15 5.85 17.93
N SER A 339 32.48 5.12 18.82
CA SER A 339 32.19 3.70 18.68
C SER A 339 31.32 3.45 17.45
N PHE A 340 30.25 4.23 17.31
CA PHE A 340 29.33 4.11 16.18
C PHE A 340 30.00 4.37 14.82
N VAL A 341 30.76 5.47 14.69
CA VAL A 341 31.48 5.82 13.46
C VAL A 341 32.51 4.74 13.10
N LYS A 342 33.26 4.22 14.08
CA LYS A 342 34.20 3.11 13.87
C LYS A 342 33.49 1.84 13.40
N ALA A 343 32.33 1.52 13.96
CA ALA A 343 31.54 0.36 13.54
C ALA A 343 31.03 0.51 12.10
N VAL A 344 30.51 1.69 11.73
CA VAL A 344 30.05 1.98 10.37
C VAL A 344 31.22 1.91 9.37
N ALA A 345 32.39 2.44 9.71
CA ALA A 345 33.58 2.35 8.85
C ALA A 345 33.99 0.88 8.65
N LYS A 346 34.05 0.08 9.72
CA LYS A 346 34.36 -1.35 9.65
C LYS A 346 33.36 -2.12 8.80
N ALA A 347 32.05 -1.83 8.93
CA ALA A 347 31.03 -2.45 8.10
C ALA A 347 31.23 -2.15 6.61
N ARG A 348 31.57 -0.90 6.27
CA ARG A 348 31.87 -0.48 4.90
C ARG A 348 33.09 -1.22 4.33
N GLU A 349 34.17 -1.38 5.12
CA GLU A 349 35.36 -2.14 4.73
C GLU A 349 35.02 -3.61 4.40
N LYS A 350 33.99 -4.16 5.05
CA LYS A 350 33.47 -5.52 4.82
C LYS A 350 32.43 -5.58 3.68
N GLY A 351 32.12 -4.47 3.03
CA GLY A 351 31.08 -4.40 2.02
C GLY A 351 29.68 -4.67 2.58
N ILE A 352 29.41 -4.19 3.80
CA ILE A 352 28.11 -4.25 4.47
C ILE A 352 27.55 -2.83 4.56
N ASN A 353 26.34 -2.62 4.00
CA ASN A 353 25.69 -1.32 4.03
C ASN A 353 24.89 -1.14 5.30
N MET A 354 25.07 -0.03 5.99
CA MET A 354 24.37 0.30 7.24
C MET A 354 23.34 1.40 7.01
N THR A 355 22.08 1.10 7.32
CA THR A 355 20.93 2.02 7.19
C THR A 355 20.24 2.16 8.53
N PRO A 356 20.53 3.20 9.31
CA PRO A 356 19.87 3.42 10.59
C PRO A 356 18.40 3.84 10.42
N TYR A 357 17.58 3.41 11.37
CA TYR A 357 16.18 3.79 11.54
C TYR A 357 16.04 5.23 12.01
N MET A 358 15.18 6.01 11.38
CA MET A 358 14.76 7.34 11.86
C MET A 358 13.29 7.58 11.48
N ASN A 359 12.45 7.96 12.45
CA ASN A 359 11.06 8.33 12.17
C ASN A 359 11.00 9.69 11.48
N SER A 360 10.19 9.83 10.42
CA SER A 360 10.26 10.95 9.49
C SER A 360 9.47 12.20 9.92
N PHE A 361 8.61 12.13 10.98
CA PHE A 361 7.83 13.29 11.42
C PHE A 361 7.32 13.24 12.87
N GLN A 362 7.68 12.24 13.66
CA GLN A 362 7.22 12.12 15.05
C GLN A 362 8.18 12.81 16.04
N TRP A 363 7.60 13.42 17.08
CA TRP A 363 8.35 13.95 18.23
C TRP A 363 7.76 13.41 19.54
N GLY A 364 8.61 13.01 20.48
CA GLY A 364 8.19 12.57 21.81
C GLY A 364 7.66 13.75 22.63
N GLY A 365 6.36 13.79 22.89
CA GLY A 365 5.68 14.92 23.55
C GLY A 365 6.14 15.17 25.00
N ALA A 366 6.69 14.15 25.68
CA ALA A 366 7.22 14.28 27.03
C ALA A 366 8.74 14.55 27.08
N THR A 367 9.44 14.63 25.93
CA THR A 367 10.88 14.87 25.91
C THR A 367 11.25 16.29 26.36
N LYS A 368 12.49 16.44 26.83
CA LYS A 368 13.04 17.73 27.20
C LYS A 368 13.13 18.65 25.97
N SER A 369 13.59 18.10 24.85
CA SER A 369 13.73 18.83 23.59
C SER A 369 12.40 19.37 23.05
N PHE A 370 11.30 18.64 23.23
CA PHE A 370 9.95 19.09 22.86
C PHE A 370 9.60 20.43 23.53
N ARG A 371 9.83 20.51 24.83
CA ARG A 371 9.55 21.73 25.62
C ARG A 371 10.53 22.86 25.31
N GLU A 372 11.83 22.58 25.30
CA GLU A 372 12.88 23.59 25.13
C GLU A 372 12.84 24.25 23.76
N LYS A 373 12.50 23.47 22.72
CA LYS A 373 12.38 23.99 21.35
C LYS A 373 10.99 24.52 21.02
N GLY A 374 10.04 24.45 21.97
CA GLY A 374 8.65 24.92 21.78
C GLY A 374 7.93 24.21 20.63
N VAL A 375 8.08 22.89 20.52
CA VAL A 375 7.61 22.08 19.39
C VAL A 375 6.08 22.06 19.28
N GLU A 376 5.37 22.27 20.40
CA GLU A 376 3.90 22.28 20.46
C GLU A 376 3.25 23.13 19.36
N ARG A 377 3.84 24.27 19.00
CA ARG A 377 3.31 25.15 17.94
C ARG A 377 3.41 24.59 16.52
N TYR A 378 4.17 23.52 16.32
CA TYR A 378 4.39 22.89 15.02
C TYR A 378 3.67 21.54 14.89
N VAL A 379 2.96 21.09 15.94
CA VAL A 379 2.27 19.80 15.95
C VAL A 379 1.03 19.83 15.05
N ALA A 380 0.82 18.77 14.29
CA ALA A 380 -0.38 18.60 13.50
C ALA A 380 -1.61 18.43 14.41
N ARG A 381 -2.70 19.13 14.10
CA ARG A 381 -3.93 19.12 14.89
C ARG A 381 -5.08 18.42 14.18
N LYS A 382 -5.94 17.80 14.98
CA LYS A 382 -7.22 17.24 14.52
C LYS A 382 -8.23 18.37 14.27
N ALA A 383 -9.37 18.00 13.67
CA ALA A 383 -10.47 18.94 13.41
C ALA A 383 -11.08 19.57 14.66
N ASP A 384 -10.98 18.91 15.82
CA ASP A 384 -11.42 19.43 17.13
C ASP A 384 -10.36 20.33 17.81
N GLY A 385 -9.25 20.63 17.15
CA GLY A 385 -8.15 21.43 17.66
C GLY A 385 -7.17 20.69 18.57
N SER A 386 -7.45 19.45 18.95
CA SER A 386 -6.55 18.64 19.79
C SER A 386 -5.34 18.14 18.96
N ASN A 387 -4.24 17.84 19.65
CA ASN A 387 -3.06 17.29 18.98
C ASN A 387 -3.33 15.89 18.44
N LEU A 388 -2.78 15.61 17.28
CA LEU A 388 -2.55 14.22 16.88
C LEU A 388 -1.51 13.61 17.82
N ALA A 389 -1.77 12.45 18.35
CA ALA A 389 -0.83 11.75 19.21
C ALA A 389 -1.00 10.23 19.10
N HIS A 390 0.12 9.51 19.19
CA HIS A 390 0.17 8.06 19.15
C HIS A 390 1.03 7.54 20.30
N ILE A 391 0.55 6.53 20.99
CA ILE A 391 1.32 5.85 22.03
C ILE A 391 1.72 4.48 21.52
N TYR A 392 2.97 4.36 21.05
CA TYR A 392 3.56 3.10 20.62
C TYR A 392 4.26 2.39 21.76
N ASN A 393 5.11 3.11 22.49
CA ASN A 393 5.79 2.58 23.67
C ASN A 393 4.82 2.45 24.85
N LYS A 394 4.42 1.21 25.14
CA LYS A 394 3.43 0.90 26.20
C LYS A 394 3.99 0.97 27.62
N PHE A 395 5.32 1.09 27.76
CA PHE A 395 5.96 1.15 29.06
C PHE A 395 6.09 2.57 29.58
N THR A 396 6.46 3.49 28.72
CA THR A 396 6.62 4.90 29.07
C THR A 396 5.34 5.68 28.90
N GLU A 397 4.45 5.19 28.02
CA GLU A 397 3.22 5.87 27.60
C GLU A 397 3.45 7.29 27.07
N ASN A 398 4.70 7.58 26.65
CA ASN A 398 5.04 8.88 26.09
C ASN A 398 4.36 9.03 24.71
N PRO A 399 3.51 10.06 24.53
CA PRO A 399 2.88 10.28 23.24
C PRO A 399 3.90 10.75 22.20
N LEU A 400 3.95 10.07 21.07
CA LEU A 400 4.58 10.59 19.86
C LEU A 400 3.58 11.46 19.13
N VAL A 401 3.95 12.69 18.86
CA VAL A 401 3.10 13.67 18.17
C VAL A 401 3.67 13.97 16.78
N PRO A 402 2.87 13.87 15.72
CA PRO A 402 3.29 14.25 14.37
C PRO A 402 3.57 15.77 14.31
N VAL A 403 4.80 16.14 14.00
CA VAL A 403 5.12 17.52 13.63
C VAL A 403 4.64 17.75 12.19
N CYS A 404 3.93 18.85 11.96
CA CYS A 404 3.41 19.12 10.62
C CYS A 404 4.57 19.32 9.63
N ILE A 405 4.63 18.44 8.64
CA ILE A 405 5.73 18.38 7.67
C ILE A 405 5.87 19.65 6.81
N THR A 406 4.81 20.50 6.78
CA THR A 406 4.86 21.79 6.09
C THR A 406 5.75 22.81 6.80
N GLN A 407 6.07 22.57 8.08
CA GLN A 407 6.84 23.48 8.88
C GLN A 407 8.33 23.40 8.56
N GLU A 408 8.93 24.54 8.22
CA GLU A 408 10.35 24.67 7.88
C GLU A 408 11.23 24.16 9.03
N PHE A 409 10.85 24.47 10.27
CA PHE A 409 11.50 23.98 11.48
C PHE A 409 11.73 22.47 11.47
N TRP A 410 10.71 21.69 11.05
CA TRP A 410 10.83 20.23 10.99
C TRP A 410 11.72 19.77 9.85
N ARG A 411 11.47 20.31 8.65
CA ARG A 411 12.26 19.94 7.47
C ARG A 411 13.75 20.19 7.67
N GLU A 412 14.11 21.32 8.31
CA GLU A 412 15.50 21.62 8.65
C GLU A 412 16.04 20.69 9.75
N THR A 413 15.26 20.44 10.81
CA THR A 413 15.65 19.54 11.89
C THR A 413 15.95 18.14 11.36
N TYR A 414 15.03 17.58 10.59
CA TYR A 414 15.16 16.20 10.11
C TYR A 414 16.27 16.07 9.03
N SER A 415 16.33 17.01 8.10
CA SER A 415 17.40 16.99 7.08
C SER A 415 18.79 17.18 7.69
N GLY A 416 18.91 17.96 8.78
CA GLY A 416 20.17 18.11 9.54
C GLY A 416 20.57 16.82 10.28
N LEU A 417 19.61 16.07 10.80
CA LEU A 417 19.87 14.74 11.38
C LEU A 417 20.36 13.76 10.33
N CYS A 418 19.71 13.72 9.17
CA CYS A 418 20.13 12.88 8.04
C CYS A 418 21.53 13.25 7.54
N ASP A 419 21.82 14.56 7.42
CA ASP A 419 23.14 15.06 7.08
C ASP A 419 24.22 14.55 8.04
N THR A 420 23.97 14.64 9.35
CA THR A 420 24.90 14.15 10.38
C THR A 420 25.14 12.65 10.24
N VAL A 421 24.08 11.86 10.11
CA VAL A 421 24.16 10.40 10.04
C VAL A 421 24.89 9.94 8.76
N ILE A 422 24.66 10.61 7.64
CA ILE A 422 25.26 10.25 6.35
C ILE A 422 26.65 10.82 6.22
N ASN A 423 26.82 12.14 6.33
CA ASN A 423 28.09 12.81 6.02
C ASN A 423 29.09 12.70 7.19
N SER A 424 28.64 12.84 8.45
CA SER A 424 29.53 12.83 9.60
C SER A 424 29.76 11.43 10.18
N TYR A 425 28.77 10.54 10.10
CA TYR A 425 28.89 9.17 10.65
C TYR A 425 29.14 8.12 9.57
N GLY A 426 28.94 8.45 8.31
CA GLY A 426 29.29 7.63 7.15
C GLY A 426 28.31 6.52 6.85
N CYS A 427 27.08 6.57 7.32
CA CYS A 427 26.05 5.58 7.00
C CYS A 427 25.73 5.57 5.50
N SER A 428 25.40 4.40 4.95
CA SER A 428 25.13 4.20 3.53
C SER A 428 23.78 4.78 3.08
N GLY A 429 22.87 5.04 4.02
CA GLY A 429 21.55 5.58 3.80
C GLY A 429 20.79 5.78 5.10
N VAL A 430 19.50 6.08 5.00
CA VAL A 430 18.58 6.21 6.13
C VAL A 430 17.26 5.49 5.78
N TYR A 431 16.76 4.71 6.71
CA TYR A 431 15.39 4.24 6.68
C TYR A 431 14.49 5.26 7.39
N MET A 432 13.57 5.85 6.63
CA MET A 432 12.66 6.90 7.06
C MET A 432 11.31 6.29 7.42
N ASP A 433 11.13 5.95 8.68
CA ASP A 433 9.91 5.33 9.17
C ASP A 433 8.68 6.24 8.96
N GLN A 434 7.55 5.64 8.63
CA GLN A 434 6.26 6.28 8.36
C GLN A 434 6.25 7.28 7.18
N THR A 435 7.23 7.26 6.29
CA THR A 435 7.35 8.25 5.19
C THR A 435 6.15 8.25 4.25
N CYS A 436 5.68 7.09 3.80
CA CYS A 436 4.59 7.01 2.81
C CYS A 436 3.19 7.27 3.40
N ASN A 437 3.11 7.96 4.52
CA ASN A 437 1.84 8.39 5.13
C ASN A 437 1.45 9.80 4.69
N ASN A 438 0.14 10.03 4.59
CA ASN A 438 -0.43 11.34 4.32
C ASN A 438 -1.36 11.75 5.48
N TYR A 439 -0.97 12.77 6.25
CA TYR A 439 -1.75 13.26 7.39
C TYR A 439 -2.53 14.52 7.03
N LEU A 440 -3.65 14.71 7.71
CA LEU A 440 -4.40 15.96 7.68
C LEU A 440 -4.01 16.82 8.89
N CYS A 441 -3.85 18.10 8.67
CA CYS A 441 -3.60 19.05 9.75
C CYS A 441 -4.65 20.16 9.69
N TYR A 442 -5.31 20.39 10.84
CA TYR A 442 -6.33 21.43 10.99
C TYR A 442 -5.80 22.67 11.74
N ASN A 443 -4.49 22.83 11.87
CA ASN A 443 -3.91 24.02 12.47
C ASN A 443 -3.88 25.18 11.45
N PRO A 444 -4.63 26.28 11.70
CA PRO A 444 -4.70 27.40 10.76
C PRO A 444 -3.41 28.22 10.68
N ASP A 445 -2.53 28.11 11.70
CA ASP A 445 -1.30 28.89 11.80
C ASP A 445 -0.11 28.28 11.02
N HIS A 446 -0.33 27.15 10.36
CA HIS A 446 0.76 26.41 9.68
C HIS A 446 1.02 26.83 8.23
N GLY A 447 0.25 27.79 7.67
CA GLY A 447 0.46 28.34 6.34
C GLY A 447 0.13 27.41 5.18
N HIS A 448 -0.58 26.34 5.43
CA HIS A 448 -1.15 25.44 4.42
C HIS A 448 -2.69 25.48 4.46
N THR A 449 -3.35 24.85 3.50
CA THR A 449 -4.81 24.69 3.52
C THR A 449 -5.24 23.83 4.71
N VAL A 450 -6.26 24.27 5.44
CA VAL A 450 -6.74 23.57 6.64
C VAL A 450 -7.56 22.35 6.24
N GLY A 451 -7.22 21.19 6.76
CA GLY A 451 -7.90 19.92 6.44
C GLY A 451 -7.43 19.35 5.12
N GLY A 452 -8.15 19.62 4.04
CA GLY A 452 -7.88 19.08 2.70
C GLY A 452 -6.67 19.68 1.98
N GLY A 453 -6.27 19.05 0.90
CA GLY A 453 -5.13 19.44 0.07
C GLY A 453 -4.11 18.32 -0.11
N ASN A 454 -3.02 18.63 -0.80
CA ASN A 454 -1.88 17.74 -1.04
C ASN A 454 -0.58 18.24 -0.38
N TYR A 455 -0.71 19.19 0.53
CA TYR A 455 0.42 19.88 1.19
C TYR A 455 1.33 18.92 1.96
N TRP A 456 0.78 17.85 2.54
CA TRP A 456 1.59 16.89 3.30
C TRP A 456 2.56 16.14 2.39
N VAL A 457 2.06 15.54 1.31
CA VAL A 457 2.89 14.84 0.32
C VAL A 457 3.92 15.79 -0.27
N LYS A 458 3.49 16.94 -0.83
CA LYS A 458 4.41 17.93 -1.44
C LYS A 458 5.49 18.41 -0.48
N SER A 459 5.17 18.61 0.80
CA SER A 459 6.16 19.07 1.78
C SER A 459 7.12 17.94 2.19
N HIS A 460 6.64 16.70 2.20
CA HIS A 460 7.49 15.54 2.45
C HIS A 460 8.51 15.36 1.31
N LEU A 461 8.06 15.44 0.06
CA LEU A 461 8.95 15.39 -1.09
C LEU A 461 10.01 16.50 -1.03
N LYS A 462 9.65 17.74 -0.68
CA LYS A 462 10.61 18.84 -0.46
C LYS A 462 11.61 18.54 0.66
N MET A 463 11.19 17.86 1.73
CA MET A 463 12.11 17.43 2.79
C MET A 463 13.13 16.41 2.27
N ILE A 464 12.68 15.44 1.46
CA ILE A 464 13.55 14.43 0.87
C ILE A 464 14.54 15.10 -0.12
N GLU A 465 14.09 16.04 -0.94
CA GLU A 465 14.94 16.83 -1.83
C GLU A 465 16.05 17.55 -1.05
N ARG A 466 15.70 18.22 0.05
CA ARG A 466 16.67 18.87 0.93
C ARG A 466 17.70 17.90 1.54
N ILE A 467 17.27 16.70 1.92
CA ILE A 467 18.20 15.65 2.37
C ILE A 467 19.17 15.30 1.23
N ARG A 468 18.65 15.10 0.01
CA ARG A 468 19.46 14.83 -1.18
C ARG A 468 20.48 15.92 -1.48
N GLU A 469 20.08 17.19 -1.36
CA GLU A 469 20.98 18.33 -1.57
C GLU A 469 22.11 18.35 -0.54
N LYS A 470 21.79 18.21 0.76
CA LYS A 470 22.77 18.21 1.85
C LYS A 470 23.75 17.02 1.77
N THR A 471 23.32 15.90 1.18
CA THR A 471 24.08 14.64 1.16
C THR A 471 24.52 14.20 -0.24
N ALA A 472 24.52 15.13 -1.21
CA ALA A 472 24.72 14.85 -2.63
C ALA A 472 26.05 14.12 -2.92
N GLU A 473 27.14 14.47 -2.24
CA GLU A 473 28.46 13.88 -2.45
C GLU A 473 28.51 12.38 -2.11
N ASN A 474 27.73 11.93 -1.11
CA ASN A 474 27.66 10.54 -0.69
C ASN A 474 26.60 9.74 -1.43
N ASN A 475 25.67 10.40 -2.14
CA ASN A 475 24.53 9.77 -2.81
C ASN A 475 23.90 8.64 -1.99
N PRO A 476 23.37 8.93 -0.77
CA PRO A 476 22.84 7.90 0.12
C PRO A 476 21.58 7.28 -0.42
N ILE A 477 21.24 6.10 0.05
CA ILE A 477 19.93 5.49 -0.16
C ILE A 477 18.94 6.03 0.88
N LEU A 478 17.78 6.48 0.42
CA LEU A 478 16.67 6.87 1.27
C LEU A 478 15.50 5.91 1.02
N THR A 479 15.10 5.20 2.07
CA THR A 479 13.99 4.25 2.01
C THR A 479 12.88 4.66 2.98
N GLY A 480 11.64 4.25 2.70
CA GLY A 480 10.50 4.54 3.54
C GLY A 480 9.78 3.30 4.03
N GLU A 481 8.91 3.46 5.03
CA GLU A 481 8.00 2.42 5.48
C GLU A 481 6.76 2.37 4.57
N GLY A 482 6.31 1.16 4.25
CA GLY A 482 5.21 0.93 3.33
C GLY A 482 5.60 1.21 1.89
N SER A 483 4.62 1.22 1.01
CA SER A 483 4.76 1.63 -0.38
C SER A 483 3.86 2.83 -0.66
N GLY A 484 4.22 3.64 -1.65
CA GLY A 484 3.47 4.82 -2.02
C GLY A 484 3.93 5.33 -3.38
N GLU A 485 3.01 5.44 -4.32
CA GLU A 485 3.32 5.81 -5.70
C GLU A 485 3.89 7.22 -5.82
N GLU A 486 3.38 8.17 -5.05
CA GLU A 486 3.78 9.58 -5.09
C GLU A 486 5.25 9.80 -4.66
N TRP A 487 5.81 8.89 -3.86
CA TRP A 487 7.20 8.97 -3.37
C TRP A 487 8.22 8.34 -4.31
N MET A 488 7.79 7.63 -5.38
CA MET A 488 8.67 6.80 -6.22
C MET A 488 9.78 7.60 -6.94
N ALA A 489 9.54 8.88 -7.25
CA ALA A 489 10.56 9.75 -7.84
C ALA A 489 11.64 10.20 -6.83
N HIS A 490 11.41 10.03 -5.53
CA HIS A 490 12.24 10.61 -4.47
C HIS A 490 12.87 9.55 -3.54
N LEU A 491 12.15 8.45 -3.24
CA LEU A 491 12.66 7.33 -2.47
C LEU A 491 13.34 6.30 -3.38
N ASP A 492 14.32 5.59 -2.82
CA ASP A 492 15.03 4.50 -3.51
C ASP A 492 14.38 3.14 -3.30
N GLY A 493 13.68 2.95 -2.17
CA GLY A 493 13.04 1.68 -1.86
C GLY A 493 12.02 1.76 -0.72
N TYR A 494 11.27 0.68 -0.56
CA TYR A 494 10.16 0.56 0.37
C TYR A 494 10.30 -0.68 1.24
N LEU A 495 10.29 -0.48 2.57
CA LEU A 495 10.16 -1.57 3.53
C LEU A 495 8.69 -1.98 3.61
N THR A 496 8.33 -3.07 2.96
CA THR A 496 6.92 -3.43 2.77
C THR A 496 6.30 -4.22 3.93
N LEU A 497 7.07 -4.92 4.75
CA LEU A 497 6.65 -5.73 5.91
C LEU A 497 5.48 -6.72 5.67
N GLU A 498 4.75 -6.56 4.58
CA GLU A 498 3.48 -7.23 4.33
C GLU A 498 3.62 -8.73 4.09
N GLY A 499 4.77 -9.19 3.59
CA GLY A 499 5.07 -10.63 3.51
C GLY A 499 4.90 -11.36 4.85
N SER A 500 4.96 -10.62 5.95
CA SER A 500 4.85 -11.10 7.35
C SER A 500 3.73 -10.40 8.13
N ARG A 501 2.64 -9.99 7.49
CA ARG A 501 1.52 -9.28 8.15
C ARG A 501 0.96 -10.01 9.38
N GLU A 502 0.99 -11.32 9.36
CA GLU A 502 0.59 -12.18 10.48
C GLU A 502 1.39 -11.89 11.76
N ARG A 503 2.67 -11.52 11.63
CA ARG A 503 3.51 -11.12 12.78
C ARG A 503 2.99 -9.87 13.49
N MET A 504 2.35 -8.97 12.74
CA MET A 504 1.83 -7.71 13.28
C MET A 504 0.37 -7.81 13.70
N ARG A 505 -0.47 -8.48 12.90
CA ARG A 505 -1.94 -8.45 13.05
C ARG A 505 -2.55 -9.76 13.55
N GLY A 506 -1.75 -10.82 13.68
CA GLY A 506 -2.20 -12.13 14.16
C GLY A 506 -3.26 -12.76 13.27
N ALA A 507 -4.21 -13.48 13.87
CA ALA A 507 -5.31 -14.14 13.18
C ALA A 507 -6.25 -13.19 12.41
N LYS A 508 -6.21 -11.89 12.72
CA LYS A 508 -7.03 -10.86 12.03
C LYS A 508 -6.38 -10.31 10.76
N ALA A 509 -5.19 -10.82 10.39
CA ALA A 509 -4.54 -10.38 9.18
C ALA A 509 -5.37 -10.79 7.95
N SER A 510 -5.70 -9.79 7.08
CA SER A 510 -6.20 -10.06 5.73
C SER A 510 -5.16 -10.88 4.95
N GLU A 511 -5.56 -11.53 3.89
CA GLU A 511 -4.58 -12.08 2.95
C GLU A 511 -3.81 -10.96 2.25
N ILE A 512 -2.62 -11.27 1.78
CA ILE A 512 -1.77 -10.32 1.08
C ILE A 512 -1.61 -10.77 -0.36
N VAL A 513 -1.78 -9.83 -1.25
CA VAL A 513 -1.50 -9.99 -2.67
C VAL A 513 -0.50 -8.93 -3.13
N PRO A 514 0.38 -9.23 -4.09
CA PRO A 514 1.40 -8.29 -4.56
C PRO A 514 0.81 -7.26 -5.54
N LEU A 515 -0.26 -6.55 -5.12
CA LEU A 515 -0.98 -5.59 -5.96
C LEU A 515 -0.07 -4.44 -6.41
N PHE A 516 0.75 -3.91 -5.49
CA PHE A 516 1.72 -2.85 -5.80
C PHE A 516 2.79 -3.35 -6.79
N ASN A 517 3.26 -4.60 -6.62
CA ASN A 517 4.24 -5.20 -7.52
C ASN A 517 3.65 -5.47 -8.91
N ALA A 518 2.38 -5.86 -9.02
CA ALA A 518 1.71 -6.04 -10.30
C ALA A 518 1.65 -4.74 -11.11
N VAL A 519 1.60 -3.58 -10.45
CA VAL A 519 1.61 -2.26 -11.10
C VAL A 519 3.03 -1.74 -11.31
N TYR A 520 3.89 -1.76 -10.30
CA TYR A 520 5.13 -0.98 -10.25
C TYR A 520 6.43 -1.79 -10.14
N HIS A 521 6.37 -3.13 -10.16
CA HIS A 521 7.61 -3.91 -10.14
C HIS A 521 8.50 -3.55 -11.33
N GLY A 522 9.82 -3.48 -11.09
CA GLY A 522 10.78 -2.98 -12.05
C GLY A 522 10.96 -1.46 -12.04
N TYR A 523 10.06 -0.70 -11.38
CA TYR A 523 10.18 0.76 -11.18
C TYR A 523 10.48 1.13 -9.73
N ALA A 524 10.13 0.27 -8.77
CA ALA A 524 10.38 0.46 -7.35
C ALA A 524 11.05 -0.78 -6.76
N ILE A 525 11.91 -0.59 -5.75
CA ILE A 525 12.50 -1.67 -4.97
C ILE A 525 11.70 -1.85 -3.70
N CYS A 526 11.02 -2.99 -3.60
CA CYS A 526 10.39 -3.45 -2.36
C CYS A 526 11.35 -4.39 -1.62
N PHE A 527 11.44 -4.26 -0.30
CA PHE A 527 12.30 -5.09 0.53
C PHE A 527 11.70 -5.33 1.91
N GLY A 528 12.13 -6.39 2.54
CA GLY A 528 11.95 -6.62 3.95
C GLY A 528 10.66 -7.28 4.37
N ASN A 529 10.73 -7.84 5.56
CA ASN A 529 9.64 -8.45 6.32
C ASN A 529 10.06 -8.56 7.79
N LEU A 530 9.13 -8.94 8.67
CA LEU A 530 9.40 -9.23 10.08
C LEU A 530 9.78 -10.70 10.33
N SER A 531 10.13 -11.45 9.28
CA SER A 531 10.44 -12.86 9.36
C SER A 531 11.66 -13.12 10.25
N GLY A 532 11.48 -13.92 11.27
CA GLY A 532 12.52 -14.28 12.24
C GLY A 532 12.17 -15.56 12.98
N LEU A 533 13.21 -16.14 13.59
CA LEU A 533 13.14 -17.43 14.29
C LEU A 533 13.43 -17.30 15.80
N THR A 534 13.57 -16.06 16.28
CA THR A 534 13.84 -15.76 17.70
C THR A 534 12.66 -15.08 18.36
N TYR A 535 12.62 -15.14 19.68
CA TYR A 535 11.72 -14.26 20.44
C TYR A 535 12.05 -12.80 20.16
N PRO A 536 11.05 -11.89 20.24
CA PRO A 536 11.32 -10.48 20.07
C PRO A 536 12.38 -9.99 21.08
N PRO A 537 13.37 -9.22 20.64
CA PRO A 537 14.35 -8.63 21.54
C PRO A 537 13.69 -7.55 22.42
N TYR A 538 14.37 -7.15 23.47
CA TYR A 538 14.02 -5.98 24.27
C TYR A 538 15.03 -4.85 24.08
N ASP A 539 14.58 -3.63 24.20
CA ASP A 539 15.45 -2.47 24.22
C ASP A 539 16.10 -2.30 25.62
N ASP A 540 17.41 -2.19 25.68
CA ASP A 540 18.18 -2.00 26.94
C ASP A 540 17.76 -0.75 27.72
N CYS A 541 17.16 0.23 27.04
CA CYS A 541 16.62 1.43 27.65
C CYS A 541 15.26 1.20 28.34
N TRP A 542 14.62 0.05 28.16
CA TRP A 542 13.36 -0.26 28.83
C TRP A 542 13.56 -0.63 30.30
N PRO A 543 12.57 -0.37 31.17
CA PRO A 543 12.60 -0.79 32.56
C PRO A 543 12.77 -2.30 32.67
N LYS A 544 13.65 -2.76 33.58
CA LYS A 544 13.97 -4.19 33.76
C LYS A 544 12.76 -5.09 33.94
N LYS A 545 11.71 -4.61 34.63
CA LYS A 545 10.47 -5.38 34.87
C LYS A 545 9.71 -5.77 33.61
N TYR A 546 9.97 -5.10 32.48
CA TYR A 546 9.32 -5.36 31.20
C TYR A 546 10.20 -6.15 30.21
N ARG A 547 11.44 -6.45 30.59
CA ARG A 547 12.33 -7.22 29.73
C ARG A 547 11.95 -8.69 29.79
N SER A 548 11.68 -9.27 28.61
CA SER A 548 11.41 -10.70 28.52
C SER A 548 12.65 -11.50 28.88
N PRO A 549 12.57 -12.56 29.71
CA PRO A 549 13.71 -13.40 30.03
C PRO A 549 14.16 -14.28 28.84
N ASN A 550 13.31 -14.42 27.83
CA ASN A 550 13.54 -15.33 26.68
C ASN A 550 13.94 -14.61 25.39
N THR A 551 14.38 -13.36 25.48
CA THR A 551 14.89 -12.64 24.32
C THR A 551 16.18 -13.32 23.79
N GLU A 552 16.38 -13.27 22.49
CA GLU A 552 17.55 -13.87 21.82
C GLU A 552 17.60 -15.42 21.92
N THR A 553 16.47 -16.07 22.19
CA THR A 553 16.34 -17.53 22.10
C THR A 553 15.47 -17.90 20.90
N LEU A 554 15.61 -19.15 20.43
CA LEU A 554 14.82 -19.66 19.33
C LEU A 554 13.33 -19.79 19.71
N LEU A 555 12.46 -19.40 18.80
CA LEU A 555 11.05 -19.74 18.87
C LEU A 555 10.86 -21.26 18.81
N PRO A 556 9.76 -21.82 19.34
CA PRO A 556 9.38 -23.22 19.14
C PRO A 556 9.35 -23.60 17.64
N GLU A 557 9.80 -24.82 17.32
CA GLU A 557 9.91 -25.31 15.94
C GLU A 557 8.61 -25.29 15.15
N LYS A 558 7.47 -25.43 15.82
CA LYS A 558 6.15 -25.35 15.20
C LYS A 558 5.89 -24.04 14.42
N TYR A 559 6.66 -22.99 14.66
CA TYR A 559 6.58 -21.71 13.93
C TYR A 559 7.55 -21.61 12.73
N ASN A 560 8.32 -22.65 12.45
CA ASN A 560 9.28 -22.66 11.34
C ASN A 560 8.57 -22.49 9.99
N THR A 561 7.41 -23.12 9.80
CA THR A 561 6.61 -23.02 8.57
C THR A 561 6.12 -21.60 8.32
N GLN A 562 5.80 -20.83 9.37
CA GLN A 562 5.47 -19.41 9.21
C GLN A 562 6.65 -18.62 8.64
N MET A 563 7.86 -18.83 9.13
CA MET A 563 9.06 -18.17 8.57
C MET A 563 9.27 -18.55 7.10
N ARG A 564 9.13 -19.83 6.74
CA ARG A 564 9.23 -20.29 5.35
C ARG A 564 8.18 -19.65 4.45
N MET A 565 6.94 -19.52 4.92
CA MET A 565 5.85 -18.82 4.23
C MET A 565 6.21 -17.34 3.96
N GLU A 566 6.73 -16.64 4.95
CA GLU A 566 7.10 -15.23 4.85
C GLU A 566 8.22 -15.01 3.83
N GLN A 567 9.23 -15.89 3.82
CA GLN A 567 10.33 -15.85 2.85
C GLN A 567 9.88 -16.27 1.44
N ALA A 568 8.98 -17.27 1.33
CA ALA A 568 8.37 -17.67 0.07
C ALA A 568 7.64 -16.51 -0.62
N ARG A 569 6.78 -15.81 0.11
CA ARG A 569 6.06 -14.62 -0.39
C ARG A 569 7.04 -13.55 -0.87
N THR A 570 8.05 -13.24 -0.07
CA THR A 570 9.06 -12.24 -0.44
C THR A 570 9.77 -12.60 -1.74
N PHE A 571 10.12 -13.89 -1.90
CA PHE A 571 10.79 -14.38 -3.10
C PHE A 571 9.88 -14.32 -4.34
N VAL A 572 8.68 -14.94 -4.29
CA VAL A 572 7.79 -15.00 -5.46
C VAL A 572 7.24 -13.62 -5.84
N TRP A 573 7.20 -12.64 -4.92
CA TRP A 573 6.78 -11.26 -5.23
C TRP A 573 7.92 -10.37 -5.71
N GLY A 574 9.14 -10.90 -5.86
CA GLY A 574 10.28 -10.17 -6.38
C GLY A 574 10.88 -9.15 -5.40
N SER A 575 10.49 -9.19 -4.12
CA SER A 575 11.03 -8.30 -3.09
C SER A 575 12.40 -8.79 -2.62
N GLN A 576 13.25 -7.88 -2.12
CA GLN A 576 14.52 -8.26 -1.49
C GLN A 576 14.25 -8.92 -0.14
N PRO A 577 14.77 -10.12 0.13
CA PRO A 577 14.53 -10.85 1.37
C PRO A 577 15.14 -10.14 2.57
N MET A 578 14.59 -10.41 3.75
CA MET A 578 15.10 -9.91 5.03
C MET A 578 14.95 -10.98 6.10
N ILE A 579 15.96 -11.08 6.97
CA ILE A 579 15.86 -11.83 8.21
C ILE A 579 15.91 -10.87 9.39
N SER A 580 14.93 -11.00 10.29
CA SER A 580 14.83 -10.17 11.49
C SER A 580 15.50 -10.86 12.67
N ASN A 581 16.29 -10.10 13.41
CA ASN A 581 16.91 -10.54 14.66
C ASN A 581 17.80 -11.78 14.49
N TYR A 582 18.66 -11.74 13.48
CA TYR A 582 19.60 -12.82 13.18
C TYR A 582 20.74 -12.87 14.20
N HIS A 583 21.07 -14.09 14.61
CA HIS A 583 22.24 -14.44 15.41
C HIS A 583 22.85 -15.78 14.92
N PRO A 584 24.16 -16.04 15.10
CA PRO A 584 24.79 -17.29 14.65
C PRO A 584 24.14 -18.57 15.21
N PHE A 585 23.51 -18.51 16.40
CA PHE A 585 22.79 -19.64 16.96
C PHE A 585 21.51 -20.00 16.18
N VAL A 586 20.91 -19.05 15.45
CA VAL A 586 19.77 -19.30 14.56
C VAL A 586 20.17 -20.28 13.47
N ARG A 587 21.31 -20.03 12.82
CA ARG A 587 21.84 -20.92 11.78
C ARG A 587 22.11 -22.33 12.31
N LYS A 588 22.64 -22.44 13.52
CA LYS A 588 22.95 -23.74 14.16
C LYS A 588 21.68 -24.49 14.58
N GLY A 589 20.69 -23.77 15.12
CA GLY A 589 19.47 -24.36 15.67
C GLY A 589 18.33 -24.55 14.66
N ARG A 590 18.39 -23.92 13.49
CA ARG A 590 17.38 -24.01 12.42
C ARG A 590 18.04 -24.18 11.04
N PRO A 591 18.81 -25.26 10.84
CA PRO A 591 19.58 -25.45 9.61
C PRO A 591 18.69 -25.59 8.36
N THR A 592 17.50 -26.16 8.47
CA THR A 592 16.56 -26.32 7.35
C THR A 592 16.04 -24.96 6.87
N GLU A 593 15.60 -24.10 7.78
CA GLU A 593 15.10 -22.76 7.47
C GLU A 593 16.19 -21.88 6.90
N MET A 594 17.40 -21.98 7.42
CA MET A 594 18.53 -21.21 6.92
C MET A 594 19.02 -21.69 5.55
N ARG A 595 18.98 -23.00 5.25
CA ARG A 595 19.23 -23.50 3.88
C ARG A 595 18.18 -23.03 2.92
N TYR A 596 16.90 -23.10 3.31
CA TYR A 596 15.79 -22.60 2.47
C TYR A 596 15.98 -21.11 2.15
N LEU A 597 16.27 -20.28 3.16
CA LEU A 597 16.56 -18.85 2.95
C LEU A 597 17.75 -18.66 2.01
N ALA A 598 18.85 -19.41 2.21
CA ALA A 598 20.03 -19.30 1.36
C ALA A 598 19.75 -19.69 -0.10
N GLU A 599 18.94 -20.72 -0.33
CA GLU A 599 18.49 -21.11 -1.68
C GLU A 599 17.67 -20.01 -2.35
N LEU A 600 16.69 -19.41 -1.64
CA LEU A 600 15.88 -18.32 -2.16
C LEU A 600 16.73 -17.09 -2.51
N VAL A 601 17.69 -16.74 -1.66
CA VAL A 601 18.64 -15.64 -1.90
C VAL A 601 19.49 -15.91 -3.14
N ALA A 602 20.05 -17.12 -3.27
CA ALA A 602 20.89 -17.52 -4.41
C ALA A 602 20.07 -17.51 -5.73
N LYS A 603 18.87 -18.08 -5.74
CA LYS A 603 17.99 -18.06 -6.93
C LYS A 603 17.57 -16.65 -7.27
N ARG A 604 17.20 -15.80 -6.29
CA ARG A 604 16.88 -14.41 -6.56
C ARG A 604 18.06 -13.66 -7.18
N LYS A 605 19.27 -13.86 -6.70
CA LYS A 605 20.50 -13.29 -7.27
C LYS A 605 20.71 -13.76 -8.72
N GLN A 606 20.56 -15.06 -8.98
CA GLN A 606 20.71 -15.65 -10.31
C GLN A 606 19.69 -15.12 -11.32
N TYR A 607 18.43 -14.98 -10.91
CA TYR A 607 17.30 -14.56 -11.75
C TYR A 607 16.88 -13.09 -11.51
N LYS A 608 17.84 -12.25 -11.16
CA LYS A 608 17.63 -10.84 -10.81
C LYS A 608 16.96 -10.02 -11.91
N GLU A 609 17.24 -10.36 -13.17
CA GLU A 609 16.61 -9.69 -14.33
C GLU A 609 15.09 -9.81 -14.36
N TYR A 610 14.55 -10.86 -13.76
CA TYR A 610 13.12 -11.08 -13.58
C TYR A 610 12.65 -10.58 -12.22
N LEU A 611 13.25 -11.10 -11.14
CA LEU A 611 12.79 -10.90 -9.76
C LEU A 611 13.17 -9.52 -9.16
N GLN A 612 13.90 -8.68 -9.87
CA GLN A 612 14.20 -7.31 -9.47
C GLN A 612 13.76 -6.30 -10.52
N TYR A 613 13.91 -6.62 -11.81
CA TYR A 613 13.70 -5.66 -12.90
C TYR A 613 12.55 -6.07 -13.83
N GLY A 614 12.04 -7.28 -13.73
CA GLY A 614 10.99 -7.79 -14.59
C GLY A 614 9.62 -7.17 -14.33
N THR A 615 8.73 -7.39 -15.25
CA THR A 615 7.31 -7.09 -15.12
C THR A 615 6.59 -8.30 -14.58
N MET A 616 5.80 -8.13 -13.54
CA MET A 616 4.94 -9.19 -13.01
C MET A 616 3.87 -9.54 -14.03
N MET A 617 3.70 -10.84 -14.25
CA MET A 617 2.68 -11.43 -15.09
C MET A 617 1.64 -12.16 -14.25
N ARG A 618 0.57 -12.63 -14.88
CA ARG A 618 -0.42 -13.48 -14.22
C ARG A 618 0.27 -14.73 -13.66
N PRO A 619 0.14 -15.01 -12.36
CA PRO A 619 0.70 -16.22 -11.77
C PRO A 619 0.12 -17.48 -12.44
N PRO A 620 0.89 -18.57 -12.54
CA PRO A 620 0.38 -19.85 -12.97
C PRO A 620 -0.82 -20.30 -12.14
N LYS A 621 -1.82 -20.89 -12.79
CA LYS A 621 -2.97 -21.48 -12.10
C LYS A 621 -2.58 -22.84 -11.53
N MET A 622 -2.44 -22.92 -10.21
CA MET A 622 -2.14 -24.17 -9.52
C MET A 622 -3.33 -25.11 -9.62
N LYS A 623 -3.08 -26.39 -9.89
CA LYS A 623 -4.10 -27.45 -9.87
C LYS A 623 -4.31 -27.99 -8.44
N ASP A 624 -3.22 -28.07 -7.68
CA ASP A 624 -3.19 -28.48 -6.27
C ASP A 624 -2.55 -27.36 -5.45
N ASP A 625 -3.22 -26.86 -4.43
CA ASP A 625 -2.71 -25.79 -3.54
C ASP A 625 -2.10 -26.35 -2.24
N TYR A 626 -2.43 -27.59 -1.88
CA TYR A 626 -1.98 -28.26 -0.66
C TYR A 626 -2.15 -27.36 0.58
N ALA A 627 -3.33 -26.76 0.76
CA ALA A 627 -3.59 -25.90 1.89
C ALA A 627 -3.54 -26.68 3.22
N GLU A 628 -2.72 -26.22 4.15
CA GLU A 628 -2.53 -26.85 5.47
C GLU A 628 -2.70 -25.82 6.59
N GLU A 629 -3.22 -26.27 7.75
CA GLU A 629 -3.27 -25.45 8.95
C GLU A 629 -1.92 -25.46 9.64
N ILE A 630 -1.27 -24.30 9.75
CA ILE A 630 0.02 -24.13 10.41
C ILE A 630 -0.10 -23.34 11.70
N ASP A 631 0.83 -23.61 12.63
CA ASP A 631 1.01 -22.77 13.81
C ASP A 631 1.68 -21.46 13.42
N CYS A 632 1.07 -20.34 13.81
CA CYS A 632 1.58 -19.00 13.62
C CYS A 632 1.73 -18.27 14.95
N VAL A 633 2.54 -17.22 14.94
CA VAL A 633 2.74 -16.34 16.08
C VAL A 633 2.69 -14.88 15.66
N GLN A 634 1.83 -14.11 16.33
CA GLN A 634 1.91 -12.66 16.34
C GLN A 634 2.99 -12.25 17.34
N MET A 635 3.85 -11.32 16.95
CA MET A 635 4.94 -10.83 17.79
C MET A 635 4.86 -9.32 17.94
N THR A 636 5.30 -8.83 19.09
CA THR A 636 5.50 -7.40 19.34
C THR A 636 6.80 -7.18 20.08
N ILE A 637 7.46 -6.07 19.81
CA ILE A 637 8.61 -5.62 20.61
C ILE A 637 8.16 -5.04 21.95
N TYR A 638 6.86 -4.76 22.12
CA TYR A 638 6.28 -4.26 23.37
C TYR A 638 5.39 -5.32 24.01
N SER A 639 5.52 -5.53 25.34
CA SER A 639 4.53 -6.32 26.07
C SER A 639 3.32 -5.44 26.38
N TYR A 640 2.14 -5.90 26.00
CA TYR A 640 0.87 -5.26 26.38
C TYR A 640 0.58 -5.47 27.86
N LYS A 641 1.23 -4.73 28.78
CA LYS A 641 0.94 -4.74 30.23
C LYS A 641 0.98 -6.13 30.93
N THR A 642 1.33 -7.20 30.21
CA THR A 642 1.51 -8.54 30.78
C THR A 642 3.00 -8.82 30.89
N GLU A 643 3.46 -9.08 32.08
CA GLU A 643 4.84 -9.52 32.31
C GLU A 643 5.12 -10.76 31.45
N GLY A 644 6.09 -10.66 30.59
CA GLY A 644 6.79 -11.83 30.06
C GLY A 644 6.41 -12.37 28.68
N THR A 645 5.33 -11.97 28.01
CA THR A 645 5.01 -12.52 26.68
C THR A 645 4.88 -11.45 25.60
N ASN A 646 5.80 -11.51 24.65
CA ASN A 646 5.75 -10.71 23.42
C ASN A 646 5.28 -11.54 22.21
N ILE A 647 4.71 -12.71 22.45
CA ILE A 647 4.21 -13.61 21.41
C ILE A 647 2.77 -14.04 21.70
N PHE A 648 1.95 -14.11 20.66
CA PHE A 648 0.54 -14.52 20.73
C PHE A 648 0.31 -15.61 19.67
N PRO A 649 0.22 -16.90 20.09
CA PRO A 649 0.00 -18.01 19.17
C PRO A 649 -1.39 -17.99 18.55
N PHE A 650 -1.47 -18.43 17.29
CA PHE A 650 -2.72 -18.69 16.58
C PHE A 650 -2.46 -19.70 15.45
N LYS A 651 -3.52 -20.17 14.80
CA LYS A 651 -3.43 -21.06 13.65
C LYS A 651 -3.99 -20.39 12.40
N LYS A 652 -3.44 -20.75 11.25
CA LYS A 652 -3.88 -20.24 9.95
C LYS A 652 -3.74 -21.32 8.88
N VAL A 653 -4.76 -21.44 8.02
CA VAL A 653 -4.67 -22.26 6.81
C VAL A 653 -3.94 -21.46 5.74
N VAL A 654 -2.89 -22.05 5.16
CA VAL A 654 -2.06 -21.42 4.13
C VAL A 654 -1.71 -22.43 3.03
N PRO A 655 -1.50 -21.99 1.78
CA PRO A 655 -1.00 -22.87 0.75
C PRO A 655 0.46 -23.30 1.05
N MET A 656 0.79 -24.53 0.73
CA MET A 656 2.17 -25.04 0.87
C MET A 656 3.04 -24.68 -0.34
N LEU A 657 2.43 -24.35 -1.48
CA LEU A 657 3.10 -23.93 -2.71
C LEU A 657 2.79 -22.46 -3.00
N TYR A 658 3.81 -21.70 -3.34
CA TYR A 658 3.69 -20.31 -3.81
C TYR A 658 4.25 -20.19 -5.21
N SER A 659 3.67 -19.30 -6.02
CA SER A 659 4.07 -19.11 -7.41
C SER A 659 4.00 -17.64 -7.85
N SER A 660 4.77 -17.33 -8.90
CA SER A 660 4.69 -16.08 -9.65
C SER A 660 5.18 -16.25 -11.07
N ALA A 661 4.90 -15.26 -11.91
CA ALA A 661 5.39 -15.20 -13.28
C ALA A 661 5.95 -13.80 -13.58
N TRP A 662 7.03 -13.75 -14.36
CA TRP A 662 7.79 -12.54 -14.64
C TRP A 662 8.24 -12.49 -16.09
N ARG A 663 8.26 -11.28 -16.66
CA ARG A 663 8.82 -11.03 -17.99
C ARG A 663 9.98 -10.05 -17.85
N ASN A 664 11.15 -10.41 -18.42
CA ASN A 664 12.28 -9.49 -18.47
C ASN A 664 12.23 -8.59 -19.73
N LYS A 665 13.19 -7.69 -19.87
CA LYS A 665 13.26 -6.73 -21.00
C LYS A 665 13.51 -7.39 -22.35
N GLU A 666 14.09 -8.60 -22.37
CA GLU A 666 14.32 -9.41 -23.58
C GLU A 666 13.09 -10.27 -23.95
N ASN A 667 11.96 -10.10 -23.26
CA ASN A 667 10.76 -10.92 -23.39
C ASN A 667 10.93 -12.38 -22.99
N ASN A 668 11.95 -12.72 -22.21
CA ASN A 668 12.03 -14.04 -21.59
C ASN A 668 11.04 -14.09 -20.41
N ILE A 669 10.52 -15.28 -20.12
CA ILE A 669 9.53 -15.51 -19.08
C ILE A 669 10.12 -16.40 -17.99
N LEU A 670 9.91 -16.03 -16.75
CA LEU A 670 10.26 -16.83 -15.58
C LEU A 670 9.00 -17.19 -14.81
N LEU A 671 8.81 -18.47 -14.50
CA LEU A 671 7.87 -18.92 -13.47
C LEU A 671 8.69 -19.35 -12.25
N ALA A 672 8.40 -18.75 -11.12
CA ALA A 672 9.07 -19.07 -9.85
C ALA A 672 8.08 -19.75 -8.90
N PHE A 673 8.51 -20.87 -8.33
CA PHE A 673 7.74 -21.67 -7.38
C PHE A 673 8.52 -21.90 -6.12
N THR A 674 7.84 -22.02 -4.98
CA THR A 674 8.45 -22.46 -3.72
C THR A 674 7.53 -23.44 -3.01
N ASN A 675 8.14 -24.43 -2.34
CA ASN A 675 7.47 -25.35 -1.43
C ASN A 675 7.93 -25.06 0.01
N ILE A 676 6.98 -24.68 0.87
CA ILE A 676 7.26 -24.38 2.28
C ILE A 676 7.10 -25.60 3.20
N SER A 677 6.55 -26.71 2.69
CA SER A 677 6.47 -28.00 3.40
C SER A 677 7.87 -28.62 3.50
N GLU A 678 8.12 -29.44 4.50
CA GLU A 678 9.33 -30.25 4.58
C GLU A 678 9.30 -31.47 3.65
N GLU A 679 8.12 -31.84 3.20
CA GLU A 679 7.91 -32.94 2.26
C GLU A 679 7.92 -32.45 0.82
N ALA A 680 8.44 -33.29 -0.08
CA ALA A 680 8.30 -33.06 -1.51
C ALA A 680 6.80 -33.06 -1.92
N LYS A 681 6.43 -32.16 -2.83
CA LYS A 681 5.07 -32.05 -3.35
C LYS A 681 5.08 -32.22 -4.88
N ARG A 682 3.95 -32.61 -5.43
CA ARG A 682 3.72 -32.57 -6.88
C ARG A 682 3.37 -31.11 -7.26
N LEU A 683 4.18 -30.50 -8.06
CA LEU A 683 3.91 -29.19 -8.64
C LEU A 683 3.14 -29.40 -9.95
N SER A 684 1.85 -29.13 -9.94
CA SER A 684 0.95 -29.25 -11.10
C SER A 684 0.24 -27.93 -11.34
N PHE A 685 0.41 -27.36 -12.54
CA PHE A 685 -0.12 -26.04 -12.87
C PHE A 685 -0.45 -25.88 -14.35
N THR A 686 -1.22 -24.85 -14.66
CA THR A 686 -1.49 -24.40 -16.03
C THR A 686 -1.09 -22.95 -16.24
N ILE A 687 -0.73 -22.63 -17.48
CA ILE A 687 -0.45 -21.27 -17.96
C ILE A 687 -1.22 -21.03 -19.26
N ASP A 688 -1.56 -19.78 -19.51
CA ASP A 688 -2.10 -19.33 -20.78
C ASP A 688 -0.93 -18.92 -21.68
N LEU A 689 -0.70 -19.71 -22.76
CA LEU A 689 0.43 -19.48 -23.68
C LEU A 689 0.27 -18.18 -24.47
N ASP A 690 -0.96 -17.83 -24.84
CA ASP A 690 -1.26 -16.63 -25.62
C ASP A 690 -1.07 -15.38 -24.75
N GLU A 691 -1.60 -15.37 -23.52
CA GLU A 691 -1.40 -14.27 -22.54
C GLU A 691 0.09 -14.08 -22.22
N MET A 692 0.84 -15.16 -22.08
CA MET A 692 2.28 -15.12 -21.84
C MET A 692 3.09 -14.83 -23.12
N GLY A 693 2.49 -14.92 -24.29
CA GLY A 693 3.18 -14.73 -25.58
C GLY A 693 4.19 -15.84 -25.88
N LEU A 694 3.97 -17.04 -25.33
CA LEU A 694 4.84 -18.19 -25.51
C LEU A 694 4.46 -18.96 -26.80
N ASN A 695 5.44 -19.31 -27.60
CA ASN A 695 5.31 -20.06 -28.83
C ASN A 695 6.55 -20.94 -29.10
N ASP A 696 6.63 -21.57 -30.26
CA ASP A 696 7.71 -22.49 -30.65
C ASP A 696 9.11 -21.86 -30.71
N HIS A 697 9.22 -20.54 -30.56
CA HIS A 697 10.51 -19.85 -30.52
C HIS A 697 11.13 -19.78 -29.13
N TYR A 698 10.48 -20.36 -28.11
CA TYR A 698 10.99 -20.39 -26.74
C TYR A 698 11.56 -21.78 -26.41
N THR A 699 12.71 -21.79 -25.75
CA THR A 699 13.27 -22.99 -25.10
C THR A 699 13.00 -22.92 -23.60
N LEU A 700 12.43 -23.98 -23.04
CA LEU A 700 12.19 -24.11 -21.61
C LEU A 700 13.47 -24.63 -20.92
N TYR A 701 13.83 -23.99 -19.81
CA TYR A 701 14.82 -24.48 -18.86
C TYR A 701 14.13 -24.71 -17.51
N ILE A 702 14.33 -25.86 -16.90
CA ILE A 702 13.90 -26.15 -15.53
C ILE A 702 15.15 -26.22 -14.64
N ASP A 703 15.23 -25.31 -13.68
CA ASP A 703 16.44 -25.12 -12.83
C ASP A 703 17.74 -25.06 -13.65
N GLY A 704 17.71 -24.39 -14.79
CA GLY A 704 18.86 -24.22 -15.70
C GLY A 704 19.11 -25.39 -16.66
N VAL A 705 18.32 -26.45 -16.61
CA VAL A 705 18.45 -27.62 -17.52
C VAL A 705 17.45 -27.48 -18.66
N ALA A 706 17.95 -27.43 -19.90
CA ALA A 706 17.14 -27.33 -21.09
C ALA A 706 16.21 -28.55 -21.21
N GLN A 707 14.94 -28.28 -21.58
CA GLN A 707 13.94 -29.30 -21.84
C GLN A 707 13.71 -29.44 -23.35
N GLU A 708 13.46 -30.66 -23.79
CA GLU A 708 13.08 -30.91 -25.19
C GLU A 708 11.61 -30.55 -25.43
N GLY A 709 11.30 -30.04 -26.62
CA GLY A 709 9.94 -29.71 -27.06
C GLY A 709 9.60 -28.21 -26.95
N THR A 710 8.35 -27.89 -27.31
CA THR A 710 7.80 -26.54 -27.28
C THR A 710 7.10 -26.25 -25.96
N PRO A 711 6.90 -24.97 -25.57
CA PRO A 711 6.12 -24.60 -24.39
C PRO A 711 4.74 -25.25 -24.38
N GLN A 712 4.34 -25.75 -23.23
CA GLN A 712 3.05 -26.41 -23.01
C GLN A 712 2.17 -25.59 -22.05
N SER A 713 0.86 -25.73 -22.19
CA SER A 713 -0.11 -25.05 -21.31
C SER A 713 -0.25 -25.72 -19.93
N SER A 714 0.33 -26.89 -19.70
CA SER A 714 0.23 -27.66 -18.46
C SER A 714 1.53 -28.38 -18.15
N TYR A 715 1.96 -28.31 -16.90
CA TYR A 715 3.16 -28.95 -16.39
C TYR A 715 2.87 -29.74 -15.13
N GLU A 716 3.62 -30.83 -14.94
CA GLU A 716 3.61 -31.63 -13.74
C GLU A 716 5.04 -32.13 -13.45
N VAL A 717 5.60 -31.70 -12.32
CA VAL A 717 6.94 -32.08 -11.86
C VAL A 717 6.96 -32.21 -10.33
N ALA A 718 8.01 -32.82 -9.78
CA ALA A 718 8.23 -32.79 -8.34
C ALA A 718 8.95 -31.49 -7.93
N ILE A 719 8.59 -30.96 -6.74
CA ILE A 719 9.33 -29.92 -6.03
C ILE A 719 9.68 -30.43 -4.64
N ASP A 720 10.96 -30.40 -4.30
CA ASP A 720 11.46 -30.90 -3.03
C ASP A 720 10.92 -30.08 -1.85
N GLY A 721 10.96 -30.63 -0.65
CA GLY A 721 10.59 -29.93 0.57
C GLY A 721 11.56 -28.80 0.89
N CYS A 722 11.03 -27.66 1.36
CA CYS A 722 11.81 -26.45 1.66
C CYS A 722 12.73 -26.05 0.50
N ALA A 723 12.19 -25.97 -0.71
CA ALA A 723 12.95 -25.69 -1.93
C ALA A 723 12.20 -24.74 -2.87
N ALA A 724 12.92 -24.18 -3.83
CA ALA A 724 12.36 -23.41 -4.94
C ALA A 724 12.63 -24.10 -6.27
N LYS A 725 11.72 -23.92 -7.24
CA LYS A 725 11.83 -24.44 -8.60
C LYS A 725 11.56 -23.34 -9.60
N ILE A 726 12.41 -23.27 -10.63
CA ILE A 726 12.35 -22.23 -11.66
C ILE A 726 12.08 -22.87 -13.02
N PHE A 727 11.11 -22.28 -13.73
CA PHE A 727 10.89 -22.53 -15.16
C PHE A 727 11.25 -21.24 -15.88
N GLU A 728 12.22 -21.28 -16.76
CA GLU A 728 12.65 -20.15 -17.58
C GLU A 728 12.41 -20.44 -19.05
N PHE A 729 11.63 -19.61 -19.71
CA PHE A 729 11.39 -19.66 -21.16
C PHE A 729 12.24 -18.58 -21.82
N GLN A 730 13.30 -19.01 -22.51
CA GLN A 730 14.20 -18.11 -23.22
C GLN A 730 13.79 -17.99 -24.68
N ASN A 731 13.65 -16.76 -25.15
CA ASN A 731 13.30 -16.44 -26.52
C ASN A 731 14.51 -16.65 -27.43
N ASN A 732 14.41 -17.55 -28.38
CA ASN A 732 15.48 -17.89 -29.34
C ASN A 732 15.53 -16.96 -30.56
N LYS A 733 14.57 -16.02 -30.69
CA LYS A 733 14.65 -14.98 -31.72
C LYS A 733 15.64 -13.91 -31.25
N ARG A 734 16.74 -13.82 -31.95
CA ARG A 734 17.68 -12.69 -31.84
C ARG A 734 17.27 -11.56 -32.78
#